data_6b8cb812a80a8d9935d25e3754ae02af
#
_entry.id   6b8cb812a80a8d9935d25e3754ae02af
#
_cell.length_a   1.000
_cell.length_b   1.000
_cell.length_c   1.000
_cell.angle_alpha   90.00
_cell.angle_beta   90.00
_cell.angle_gamma   90.00
#
_symmetry.space_group_name_H-M   'P 1'
#
loop_
_entity.id
_entity.type
_entity.pdbx_description
1 polymer ?
#
loop_
_entity_poly.entity_id
_entity_poly.type
_entity_poly.pdbx_seq_one_letter_code
_entity_poly.pdbx_strand_id
1 'polypeptide(L)'
;MALSVLDWTIIAAYIAFSMGVGLYFYKRAASSTGEYFMAGRTLPWWVVGTSMVATTFAADTPLAVTEFVRGPGIWQNWFWWNQLLAGLLGVFLFSRLWRRAEVLTDNELIEVRYSGKPAAGLRLFKAGVFAILYNFIVMGWVINAMASIAAVMLDVDKWAAVWICVVIALSYSLLSGFWGVVVTDMVQFVIAMVGSIALAIIAVNHVGGMDVLLEKLRSFTGEHASIEAGIQQVTQQLAMATDSLRSAELGATLESMKAQLAVTPIVTENTLSFIPPIPDAGFFTVAFWESPFSQFLVYMTILWWSIHNTDGGGYIIQRMGSAKDERHALLATLWYNTAHYALRVWPWIVVALASIVMFTDLSAHELGSKAGYPLVMNALLGSGMRGILVVSFLAAFMSTIDTHLNWSASYIINDVYKRFFKPESAFKDVDTAQRHYVLISKIATVVLMLLAAYTAMQMQSIEKAWKFIAAMGAGIGLVLILRWFWWRINAWTEITALTTSLLMAVMFEIVAYYQTTAVGLPYELFGPDPVIFGITLQFHLKLLIIVPVSIIAWVTVTFLTKPESEETLISFYQRVQPGGWWSPIEGKIQHTLQPVSKGFLGNWVAGVAMIWGTTFALGNMIFGNWGYGITLMLLAIAGFAWMWKFTISKITV
;
A
#
# COMPACT_ATOMS: atom_id res chain seq x y z
N MET A 1 10.53 -22.55 -18.93
CA MET A 1 10.75 -22.28 -20.38
C MET A 1 11.49 -20.96 -20.53
N ALA A 2 12.60 -20.89 -21.25
CA ALA A 2 13.36 -19.66 -21.47
C ALA A 2 12.55 -18.64 -22.29
N LEU A 3 12.80 -17.33 -22.04
CA LEU A 3 12.26 -16.25 -22.85
C LEU A 3 12.76 -16.37 -24.30
N SER A 4 11.87 -16.13 -25.26
CA SER A 4 12.21 -16.12 -26.68
C SER A 4 12.95 -14.83 -27.09
N VAL A 5 13.52 -14.83 -28.30
CA VAL A 5 14.14 -13.61 -28.87
C VAL A 5 13.14 -12.45 -28.94
N LEU A 6 11.86 -12.74 -29.24
CA LEU A 6 10.79 -11.73 -29.28
C LEU A 6 10.54 -11.14 -27.89
N ASP A 7 10.50 -11.94 -26.84
CA ASP A 7 10.31 -11.47 -25.46
C ASP A 7 11.45 -10.55 -25.04
N TRP A 8 12.71 -10.95 -25.31
CA TRP A 8 13.88 -10.11 -25.04
C TRP A 8 13.88 -8.81 -25.84
N THR A 9 13.42 -8.84 -27.09
CA THR A 9 13.30 -7.64 -27.92
C THR A 9 12.29 -6.65 -27.32
N ILE A 10 11.15 -7.15 -26.83
CA ILE A 10 10.12 -6.31 -26.18
C ILE A 10 10.67 -5.70 -24.89
N ILE A 11 11.37 -6.49 -24.06
CA ILE A 11 11.99 -6.01 -22.81
C ILE A 11 13.06 -4.95 -23.12
N ALA A 12 13.93 -5.20 -24.08
CA ALA A 12 14.98 -4.26 -24.47
C ALA A 12 14.40 -2.95 -25.04
N ALA A 13 13.35 -3.03 -25.86
CA ALA A 13 12.64 -1.87 -26.41
C ALA A 13 12.04 -1.01 -25.30
N TYR A 14 11.42 -1.62 -24.27
CA TYR A 14 10.88 -0.91 -23.12
C TYR A 14 11.98 -0.22 -22.30
N ILE A 15 13.08 -0.91 -22.02
CA ILE A 15 14.22 -0.31 -21.29
C ILE A 15 14.78 0.86 -22.08
N ALA A 16 14.98 0.70 -23.39
CA ALA A 16 15.46 1.78 -24.27
C ALA A 16 14.50 2.97 -24.29
N PHE A 17 13.19 2.75 -24.33
CA PHE A 17 12.17 3.79 -24.22
C PHE A 17 12.30 4.55 -22.88
N SER A 18 12.33 3.84 -21.75
CA SER A 18 12.42 4.43 -20.43
C SER A 18 13.70 5.27 -20.26
N MET A 19 14.85 4.72 -20.71
CA MET A 19 16.12 5.44 -20.71
C MET A 19 16.07 6.68 -21.61
N GLY A 20 15.44 6.58 -22.79
CA GLY A 20 15.23 7.69 -23.73
C GLY A 20 14.43 8.84 -23.11
N VAL A 21 13.33 8.52 -22.40
CA VAL A 21 12.54 9.51 -21.65
C VAL A 21 13.38 10.15 -20.55
N GLY A 22 14.14 9.37 -19.78
CA GLY A 22 15.03 9.88 -18.75
C GLY A 22 16.08 10.86 -19.29
N LEU A 23 16.73 10.53 -20.40
CA LEU A 23 17.71 11.39 -21.07
C LEU A 23 17.08 12.68 -21.63
N TYR A 24 15.86 12.60 -22.19
CA TYR A 24 15.15 13.75 -22.70
C TYR A 24 14.87 14.79 -21.61
N PHE A 25 14.42 14.35 -20.43
CA PHE A 25 14.09 15.26 -19.32
C PHE A 25 15.29 15.61 -18.43
N TYR A 26 16.46 14.98 -18.62
CA TYR A 26 17.63 15.14 -17.76
C TYR A 26 18.05 16.62 -17.52
N LYS A 27 18.13 17.42 -18.60
CA LYS A 27 18.53 18.83 -18.50
C LYS A 27 17.52 19.66 -17.71
N ARG A 28 16.21 19.38 -17.89
CA ARG A 28 15.14 20.08 -17.18
C ARG A 28 15.12 19.70 -15.70
N ALA A 29 15.22 18.42 -15.39
CA ALA A 29 15.30 17.92 -14.03
C ALA A 29 16.50 18.49 -13.25
N ALA A 30 17.64 18.71 -13.91
CA ALA A 30 18.84 19.24 -13.29
C ALA A 30 18.80 20.77 -13.04
N SER A 31 17.76 21.49 -13.48
CA SER A 31 17.72 22.96 -13.42
C SER A 31 17.43 23.52 -12.02
N SER A 32 16.57 22.85 -11.24
CA SER A 32 16.26 23.26 -9.86
C SER A 32 15.67 22.11 -9.05
N THR A 33 15.70 22.22 -7.72
CA THR A 33 15.04 21.24 -6.82
C THR A 33 13.53 21.22 -7.03
N GLY A 34 12.89 22.35 -7.38
CA GLY A 34 11.45 22.43 -7.69
C GLY A 34 11.10 21.66 -8.98
N GLU A 35 11.89 21.77 -10.03
CA GLU A 35 11.75 20.98 -11.26
C GLU A 35 12.07 19.50 -11.01
N TYR A 36 13.12 19.22 -10.23
CA TYR A 36 13.57 17.86 -9.95
C TYR A 36 12.55 17.06 -9.14
N PHE A 37 11.91 17.67 -8.11
CA PHE A 37 11.01 16.97 -7.19
C PHE A 37 9.52 17.18 -7.45
N MET A 38 9.08 18.25 -8.14
CA MET A 38 7.67 18.62 -8.31
C MET A 38 7.27 19.06 -9.73
N ALA A 39 8.13 18.91 -10.73
CA ALA A 39 7.86 19.33 -12.12
C ALA A 39 7.32 20.77 -12.24
N GLY A 40 7.81 21.70 -11.43
CA GLY A 40 7.41 23.10 -11.46
C GLY A 40 5.94 23.38 -11.13
N ARG A 41 5.18 22.43 -10.59
CA ARG A 41 3.75 22.55 -10.23
C ARG A 41 2.82 22.90 -11.40
N THR A 42 3.05 22.31 -12.57
CA THR A 42 2.33 22.63 -13.82
C THR A 42 1.48 21.48 -14.35
N LEU A 43 1.43 20.35 -13.64
CA LEU A 43 0.87 19.11 -14.17
C LEU A 43 -0.67 19.12 -14.18
N PRO A 44 -1.32 18.64 -15.26
CA PRO A 44 -2.77 18.46 -15.32
C PRO A 44 -3.21 17.22 -14.53
N TRP A 45 -4.48 17.20 -14.09
CA TRP A 45 -5.04 16.18 -13.20
C TRP A 45 -4.89 14.73 -13.70
N TRP A 46 -5.08 14.50 -15.00
CA TRP A 46 -5.02 13.17 -15.59
C TRP A 46 -3.58 12.60 -15.59
N VAL A 47 -2.57 13.46 -15.76
CA VAL A 47 -1.15 13.09 -15.65
C VAL A 47 -0.81 12.77 -14.19
N VAL A 48 -1.14 13.68 -13.28
CA VAL A 48 -0.85 13.51 -11.85
C VAL A 48 -1.55 12.27 -11.28
N GLY A 49 -2.84 12.12 -11.57
CA GLY A 49 -3.63 11.00 -11.04
C GLY A 49 -3.21 9.66 -11.62
N THR A 50 -2.86 9.60 -12.91
CA THR A 50 -2.34 8.36 -13.51
C THR A 50 -0.98 8.00 -12.95
N SER A 51 -0.09 8.98 -12.71
CA SER A 51 1.16 8.74 -12.01
C SER A 51 0.95 8.22 -10.56
N MET A 52 -0.05 8.75 -9.82
CA MET A 52 -0.41 8.20 -8.52
C MET A 52 -0.82 6.71 -8.61
N VAL A 53 -1.65 6.36 -9.59
CA VAL A 53 -2.09 4.97 -9.80
C VAL A 53 -0.93 4.08 -10.18
N ALA A 54 -0.10 4.50 -11.14
CA ALA A 54 1.06 3.75 -11.61
C ALA A 54 2.03 3.43 -10.47
N THR A 55 2.34 4.42 -9.64
CA THR A 55 3.23 4.24 -8.47
C THR A 55 2.69 3.22 -7.47
N THR A 56 1.37 3.19 -7.28
CA THR A 56 0.73 2.22 -6.38
C THR A 56 0.41 0.88 -7.06
N PHE A 57 0.68 0.75 -8.34
CA PHE A 57 0.69 -0.50 -9.08
C PHE A 57 2.13 -1.03 -9.09
N ALA A 58 2.57 -1.55 -7.96
CA ALA A 58 3.90 -2.14 -7.83
C ALA A 58 3.88 -3.63 -8.20
N ALA A 59 5.04 -4.20 -8.45
CA ALA A 59 5.18 -5.61 -8.78
C ALA A 59 4.69 -6.55 -7.66
N ASP A 60 4.68 -6.07 -6.41
CA ASP A 60 4.23 -6.79 -5.22
C ASP A 60 2.71 -6.96 -5.15
N THR A 61 1.94 -6.01 -5.68
CA THR A 61 0.48 -5.98 -5.47
C THR A 61 -0.25 -7.20 -6.04
N PRO A 62 -0.01 -7.66 -7.29
CA PRO A 62 -0.63 -8.89 -7.78
C PRO A 62 -0.23 -10.14 -6.99
N LEU A 63 1.00 -10.18 -6.46
CA LEU A 63 1.50 -11.28 -5.64
C LEU A 63 0.82 -11.28 -4.27
N ALA A 64 0.71 -10.13 -3.62
CA ALA A 64 0.03 -9.97 -2.34
C ALA A 64 -1.48 -10.29 -2.45
N VAL A 65 -2.16 -9.83 -3.52
CA VAL A 65 -3.55 -10.20 -3.79
C VAL A 65 -3.69 -11.71 -3.99
N THR A 66 -2.73 -12.35 -4.65
CA THR A 66 -2.72 -13.81 -4.81
C THR A 66 -2.55 -14.53 -3.47
N GLU A 67 -1.67 -14.04 -2.60
CA GLU A 67 -1.48 -14.55 -1.24
C GLU A 67 -2.76 -14.41 -0.41
N PHE A 68 -3.45 -13.27 -0.47
CA PHE A 68 -4.74 -13.05 0.19
C PHE A 68 -5.83 -13.99 -0.31
N VAL A 69 -6.01 -14.11 -1.63
CA VAL A 69 -7.08 -14.91 -2.23
C VAL A 69 -6.86 -16.40 -2.04
N ARG A 70 -5.61 -16.88 -2.17
CA ARG A 70 -5.25 -18.29 -1.97
C ARG A 70 -5.25 -18.72 -0.51
N GLY A 71 -5.10 -17.78 0.42
CA GLY A 71 -5.19 -18.03 1.85
C GLY A 71 -6.65 -17.83 2.34
N PRO A 72 -6.96 -16.72 3.04
CA PRO A 72 -8.29 -16.51 3.62
C PRO A 72 -9.43 -16.32 2.61
N GLY A 73 -9.13 -15.83 1.39
CA GLY A 73 -10.12 -15.56 0.36
C GLY A 73 -10.17 -14.08 -0.09
N ILE A 74 -11.13 -13.77 -0.96
CA ILE A 74 -11.30 -12.42 -1.55
C ILE A 74 -11.46 -11.35 -0.47
N TRP A 75 -12.18 -11.63 0.60
CA TRP A 75 -12.44 -10.68 1.69
C TRP A 75 -11.17 -10.16 2.38
N GLN A 76 -10.06 -10.88 2.34
CA GLN A 76 -8.80 -10.41 2.94
C GLN A 76 -8.28 -9.12 2.29
N ASN A 77 -8.72 -8.82 1.06
CA ASN A 77 -8.41 -7.55 0.41
C ASN A 77 -8.96 -6.32 1.15
N TRP A 78 -9.85 -6.47 2.13
CA TRP A 78 -10.23 -5.38 3.02
C TRP A 78 -9.06 -4.79 3.78
N PHE A 79 -7.94 -5.50 3.89
CA PHE A 79 -6.70 -4.95 4.43
C PHE A 79 -6.26 -3.66 3.72
N TRP A 80 -6.47 -3.56 2.41
CA TRP A 80 -6.13 -2.38 1.64
C TRP A 80 -7.35 -1.64 1.05
N TRP A 81 -8.48 -2.32 0.81
CA TRP A 81 -9.70 -1.67 0.32
C TRP A 81 -10.28 -0.65 1.32
N ASN A 82 -10.10 -0.84 2.62
CA ASN A 82 -10.54 0.10 3.65
C ASN A 82 -9.86 1.48 3.50
N GLN A 83 -8.66 1.54 2.93
CA GLN A 83 -7.92 2.78 2.71
C GLN A 83 -8.60 3.74 1.72
N LEU A 84 -9.59 3.29 0.96
CA LEU A 84 -10.47 4.17 0.19
C LEU A 84 -11.11 5.25 1.06
N LEU A 85 -11.47 4.93 2.30
CA LEU A 85 -12.09 5.88 3.22
C LEU A 85 -11.15 7.07 3.51
N ALA A 86 -9.87 6.80 3.77
CA ALA A 86 -8.84 7.83 3.91
C ALA A 86 -8.53 8.51 2.56
N GLY A 87 -8.46 7.74 1.48
CA GLY A 87 -8.25 8.27 0.13
C GLY A 87 -9.28 9.32 -0.26
N LEU A 88 -10.55 9.12 0.12
CA LEU A 88 -11.63 10.10 -0.12
C LEU A 88 -11.56 11.31 0.81
N LEU A 89 -11.01 11.21 2.04
CA LEU A 89 -10.60 12.40 2.79
C LEU A 89 -9.51 13.16 2.02
N GLY A 90 -8.54 12.42 1.43
CA GLY A 90 -7.55 12.98 0.52
C GLY A 90 -8.19 13.78 -0.62
N VAL A 91 -9.23 13.25 -1.26
CA VAL A 91 -9.94 13.94 -2.35
C VAL A 91 -10.62 15.22 -1.89
N PHE A 92 -11.48 15.14 -0.86
CA PHE A 92 -12.41 16.24 -0.54
C PHE A 92 -11.86 17.23 0.48
N LEU A 93 -10.85 16.86 1.28
CA LEU A 93 -10.24 17.73 2.28
C LEU A 93 -8.78 18.05 1.92
N PHE A 94 -7.93 17.03 1.83
CA PHE A 94 -6.49 17.21 1.87
C PHE A 94 -5.87 17.65 0.55
N SER A 95 -6.40 17.28 -0.61
CA SER A 95 -5.83 17.68 -1.92
C SER A 95 -5.76 19.20 -2.07
N ARG A 96 -6.81 19.90 -1.62
CA ARG A 96 -6.87 21.36 -1.63
C ARG A 96 -5.95 21.98 -0.58
N LEU A 97 -5.94 21.44 0.65
CA LEU A 97 -5.11 21.93 1.74
C LEU A 97 -3.62 21.80 1.41
N TRP A 98 -3.20 20.65 0.88
CA TRP A 98 -1.82 20.46 0.42
C TRP A 98 -1.43 21.40 -0.73
N ARG A 99 -2.34 21.64 -1.66
CA ARG A 99 -2.07 22.58 -2.75
C ARG A 99 -1.92 24.01 -2.25
N ARG A 100 -2.74 24.44 -1.26
CA ARG A 100 -2.65 25.76 -0.59
C ARG A 100 -1.40 25.90 0.26
N ALA A 101 -0.96 24.80 0.90
CA ALA A 101 0.22 24.83 1.76
C ALA A 101 1.52 25.16 1.00
N GLU A 102 1.59 24.92 -0.31
CA GLU A 102 2.72 25.25 -1.21
C GLU A 102 4.10 24.78 -0.70
N VAL A 103 4.14 23.69 0.02
CA VAL A 103 5.36 23.05 0.52
C VAL A 103 6.01 22.16 -0.55
N LEU A 104 7.30 21.95 -0.47
CA LEU A 104 8.03 21.04 -1.36
C LEU A 104 7.92 19.59 -0.89
N THR A 105 7.95 19.37 0.42
CA THR A 105 7.74 18.08 1.06
C THR A 105 6.61 18.20 2.09
N ASP A 106 5.88 17.12 2.33
CA ASP A 106 4.89 17.09 3.42
C ASP A 106 5.55 17.27 4.80
N ASN A 107 6.84 16.97 4.90
CA ASN A 107 7.64 17.17 6.10
C ASN A 107 7.96 18.68 6.35
N GLU A 108 8.06 19.48 5.29
CA GLU A 108 8.23 20.94 5.40
C GLU A 108 7.02 21.62 6.07
N LEU A 109 5.81 21.02 5.92
CA LEU A 109 4.60 21.50 6.61
C LEU A 109 4.79 21.59 8.13
N ILE A 110 5.66 20.77 8.71
CA ILE A 110 5.93 20.79 10.15
C ILE A 110 6.37 22.17 10.62
N GLU A 111 7.31 22.81 9.93
CA GLU A 111 7.79 24.14 10.29
C GLU A 111 6.86 25.28 9.80
N VAL A 112 5.90 25.00 8.92
CA VAL A 112 4.81 25.92 8.59
C VAL A 112 3.72 25.88 9.66
N ARG A 113 3.48 24.71 10.27
CA ARG A 113 2.40 24.48 11.25
C ARG A 113 2.85 24.62 12.70
N TYR A 114 4.11 24.32 12.98
CA TYR A 114 4.71 24.30 14.31
C TYR A 114 5.96 25.16 14.35
N SER A 115 6.40 25.54 15.55
CA SER A 115 7.50 26.45 15.74
C SER A 115 8.60 25.92 16.68
N GLY A 116 9.77 26.56 16.62
CA GLY A 116 10.86 26.36 17.55
C GLY A 116 11.61 25.03 17.40
N LYS A 117 12.41 24.68 18.43
CA LYS A 117 13.24 23.47 18.43
C LYS A 117 12.44 22.17 18.33
N PRO A 118 11.24 22.02 18.95
CA PRO A 118 10.44 20.83 18.78
C PRO A 118 10.01 20.56 17.32
N ALA A 119 9.63 21.61 16.57
CA ALA A 119 9.29 21.50 15.16
C ALA A 119 10.49 21.03 14.32
N ALA A 120 11.67 21.62 14.50
CA ALA A 120 12.88 21.22 13.82
C ALA A 120 13.28 19.77 14.18
N GLY A 121 13.16 19.38 15.46
CA GLY A 121 13.39 18.01 15.92
C GLY A 121 12.42 16.99 15.30
N LEU A 122 11.13 17.33 15.25
CA LEU A 122 10.11 16.51 14.59
C LEU A 122 10.40 16.34 13.10
N ARG A 123 10.78 17.44 12.40
CA ARG A 123 11.13 17.40 10.98
C ARG A 123 12.28 16.45 10.71
N LEU A 124 13.35 16.49 11.53
CA LEU A 124 14.48 15.58 11.44
C LEU A 124 14.09 14.13 11.75
N PHE A 125 13.35 13.90 12.83
CA PHE A 125 12.90 12.58 13.26
C PHE A 125 12.00 11.92 12.20
N LYS A 126 11.01 12.66 11.70
CA LYS A 126 10.10 12.18 10.66
C LYS A 126 10.83 11.90 9.35
N ALA A 127 11.81 12.74 8.98
CA ALA A 127 12.68 12.46 7.83
C ALA A 127 13.44 11.13 8.02
N GLY A 128 14.02 10.88 9.19
CA GLY A 128 14.69 9.61 9.49
C GLY A 128 13.77 8.39 9.40
N VAL A 129 12.57 8.50 9.97
CA VAL A 129 11.59 7.39 9.94
C VAL A 129 11.07 7.14 8.53
N PHE A 130 10.62 8.16 7.80
CA PHE A 130 9.98 7.96 6.50
C PHE A 130 10.95 7.94 5.33
N ALA A 131 11.98 8.80 5.29
CA ALA A 131 12.92 8.79 4.18
C ALA A 131 13.86 7.57 4.21
N ILE A 132 14.17 7.04 5.39
CA ILE A 132 15.10 5.92 5.53
C ILE A 132 14.32 4.66 5.87
N LEU A 133 13.87 4.49 7.13
CA LEU A 133 13.30 3.23 7.63
C LEU A 133 12.09 2.75 6.79
N TYR A 134 11.09 3.58 6.62
CA TYR A 134 9.90 3.25 5.85
C TYR A 134 10.25 2.90 4.40
N ASN A 135 11.02 3.75 3.72
CA ASN A 135 11.26 3.61 2.29
C ASN A 135 12.16 2.43 1.95
N PHE A 136 13.19 2.10 2.75
CA PHE A 136 13.99 0.92 2.41
C PHE A 136 13.22 -0.39 2.65
N ILE A 137 12.29 -0.43 3.62
CA ILE A 137 11.39 -1.59 3.81
C ILE A 137 10.45 -1.71 2.61
N VAL A 138 9.80 -0.60 2.18
CA VAL A 138 8.91 -0.59 1.02
C VAL A 138 9.64 -1.02 -0.24
N MET A 139 10.76 -0.41 -0.54
CA MET A 139 11.57 -0.80 -1.70
C MET A 139 12.06 -2.24 -1.59
N GLY A 140 12.38 -2.71 -0.38
CA GLY A 140 12.78 -4.09 -0.11
C GLY A 140 11.72 -5.10 -0.54
N TRP A 141 10.44 -4.90 -0.17
CA TRP A 141 9.39 -5.83 -0.61
C TRP A 141 9.09 -5.74 -2.10
N VAL A 142 9.21 -4.55 -2.71
CA VAL A 142 9.01 -4.37 -4.15
C VAL A 142 10.13 -5.07 -4.95
N ILE A 143 11.39 -4.97 -4.48
CA ILE A 143 12.53 -5.70 -5.05
C ILE A 143 12.33 -7.22 -4.86
N ASN A 144 11.91 -7.66 -3.67
CA ASN A 144 11.64 -9.08 -3.39
C ASN A 144 10.56 -9.65 -4.32
N ALA A 145 9.47 -8.90 -4.54
CA ALA A 145 8.41 -9.29 -5.45
C ALA A 145 8.89 -9.42 -6.89
N MET A 146 9.60 -8.42 -7.40
CA MET A 146 10.15 -8.46 -8.76
C MET A 146 11.19 -9.56 -8.93
N ALA A 147 12.05 -9.78 -7.93
CA ALA A 147 13.01 -10.87 -7.92
C ALA A 147 12.31 -12.24 -7.93
N SER A 148 11.18 -12.38 -7.21
CA SER A 148 10.37 -13.61 -7.24
C SER A 148 9.79 -13.88 -8.64
N ILE A 149 9.30 -12.83 -9.32
CA ILE A 149 8.82 -12.94 -10.70
C ILE A 149 9.97 -13.32 -11.64
N ALA A 150 11.11 -12.64 -11.53
CA ALA A 150 12.28 -12.89 -12.37
C ALA A 150 12.82 -14.30 -12.15
N ALA A 151 12.87 -14.80 -10.92
CA ALA A 151 13.31 -16.16 -10.61
C ALA A 151 12.43 -17.20 -11.33
N VAL A 152 11.10 -17.05 -11.31
CA VAL A 152 10.16 -17.97 -11.99
C VAL A 152 10.21 -17.83 -13.51
N MET A 153 10.32 -16.61 -14.03
CA MET A 153 10.21 -16.33 -15.46
C MET A 153 11.54 -16.50 -16.22
N LEU A 154 12.67 -16.24 -15.56
CA LEU A 154 14.01 -16.30 -16.15
C LEU A 154 14.81 -17.53 -15.73
N ASP A 155 14.30 -18.30 -14.77
CA ASP A 155 14.98 -19.47 -14.19
C ASP A 155 16.36 -19.09 -13.63
N VAL A 156 16.42 -17.98 -12.89
CA VAL A 156 17.64 -17.47 -12.25
C VAL A 156 17.51 -17.52 -10.73
N ASP A 157 18.64 -17.64 -10.05
CA ASP A 157 18.70 -17.55 -8.59
C ASP A 157 18.14 -16.22 -8.08
N LYS A 158 17.43 -16.25 -6.95
CA LYS A 158 16.80 -15.07 -6.34
C LYS A 158 17.79 -13.93 -6.07
N TRP A 159 19.01 -14.24 -5.65
CA TRP A 159 20.05 -13.24 -5.41
C TRP A 159 20.48 -12.53 -6.69
N ALA A 160 20.70 -13.30 -7.76
CA ALA A 160 20.99 -12.74 -9.08
C ALA A 160 19.84 -11.87 -9.57
N ALA A 161 18.58 -12.29 -9.38
CA ALA A 161 17.38 -11.52 -9.72
C ALA A 161 17.31 -10.20 -8.95
N VAL A 162 17.61 -10.19 -7.64
CA VAL A 162 17.68 -8.94 -6.83
C VAL A 162 18.68 -7.96 -7.41
N TRP A 163 19.91 -8.41 -7.72
CA TRP A 163 20.93 -7.50 -8.26
C TRP A 163 20.61 -7.00 -9.66
N ILE A 164 19.99 -7.82 -10.51
CA ILE A 164 19.50 -7.39 -11.84
C ILE A 164 18.48 -6.26 -11.67
N CYS A 165 17.49 -6.42 -10.77
CA CYS A 165 16.49 -5.40 -10.46
C CYS A 165 17.13 -4.10 -9.96
N VAL A 166 18.10 -4.19 -9.03
CA VAL A 166 18.82 -3.05 -8.47
C VAL A 166 19.57 -2.26 -9.55
N VAL A 167 20.32 -2.95 -10.41
CA VAL A 167 21.09 -2.30 -11.49
C VAL A 167 20.16 -1.60 -12.49
N ILE A 168 19.07 -2.24 -12.90
CA ILE A 168 18.09 -1.64 -13.83
C ILE A 168 17.46 -0.39 -13.20
N ALA A 169 16.99 -0.49 -11.96
CA ALA A 169 16.35 0.64 -11.28
C ALA A 169 17.30 1.80 -11.06
N LEU A 170 18.52 1.57 -10.56
CA LEU A 170 19.52 2.63 -10.36
C LEU A 170 19.90 3.33 -11.67
N SER A 171 20.08 2.57 -12.75
CA SER A 171 20.46 3.12 -14.05
C SER A 171 19.45 4.15 -14.55
N TYR A 172 18.17 3.90 -14.32
CA TYR A 172 17.10 4.79 -14.73
C TYR A 172 16.86 5.94 -13.73
N SER A 173 16.77 5.65 -12.43
CA SER A 173 16.44 6.62 -11.39
C SER A 173 17.43 7.79 -11.31
N LEU A 174 18.71 7.54 -11.58
CA LEU A 174 19.75 8.57 -11.56
C LEU A 174 19.64 9.58 -12.72
N LEU A 175 18.84 9.28 -13.74
CA LEU A 175 18.66 10.11 -14.94
C LEU A 175 17.35 10.89 -14.95
N SER A 176 16.25 10.30 -14.49
CA SER A 176 14.91 10.73 -14.88
C SER A 176 14.38 11.98 -14.16
N GLY A 177 14.62 12.15 -12.85
CA GLY A 177 13.91 13.16 -12.04
C GLY A 177 12.39 13.00 -12.12
N PHE A 178 11.62 13.88 -11.47
CA PHE A 178 10.15 13.74 -11.36
C PHE A 178 9.40 13.81 -12.71
N TRP A 179 9.88 14.61 -13.67
CA TRP A 179 9.26 14.67 -15.01
C TRP A 179 9.36 13.34 -15.75
N GLY A 180 10.53 12.72 -15.72
CA GLY A 180 10.71 11.41 -16.35
C GLY A 180 9.82 10.34 -15.72
N VAL A 181 9.77 10.31 -14.39
CA VAL A 181 8.89 9.39 -13.63
C VAL A 181 7.43 9.54 -14.08
N VAL A 182 6.89 10.75 -14.06
CA VAL A 182 5.47 11.01 -14.38
C VAL A 182 5.12 10.63 -15.82
N VAL A 183 5.99 10.88 -16.78
CA VAL A 183 5.74 10.53 -18.19
C VAL A 183 5.83 9.02 -18.42
N THR A 184 6.80 8.35 -17.83
CA THR A 184 6.88 6.87 -17.92
C THR A 184 5.74 6.20 -17.18
N ASP A 185 5.30 6.72 -16.03
CA ASP A 185 4.17 6.20 -15.26
C ASP A 185 2.89 6.04 -16.09
N MET A 186 2.62 6.95 -17.03
CA MET A 186 1.44 6.88 -17.89
C MET A 186 1.48 5.67 -18.82
N VAL A 187 2.62 5.44 -19.47
CA VAL A 187 2.81 4.29 -20.37
C VAL A 187 2.83 3.00 -19.56
N GLN A 188 3.48 3.02 -18.41
CA GLN A 188 3.58 1.89 -17.49
C GLN A 188 2.22 1.44 -16.99
N PHE A 189 1.35 2.36 -16.58
CA PHE A 189 -0.01 2.06 -16.15
C PHE A 189 -0.82 1.35 -17.24
N VAL A 190 -0.76 1.85 -18.48
CA VAL A 190 -1.48 1.23 -19.60
C VAL A 190 -0.98 -0.18 -19.88
N ILE A 191 0.35 -0.37 -19.96
CA ILE A 191 0.95 -1.70 -20.19
C ILE A 191 0.57 -2.67 -19.07
N ALA A 192 0.66 -2.22 -17.81
CA ALA A 192 0.34 -3.03 -16.64
C ALA A 192 -1.14 -3.46 -16.60
N MET A 193 -2.06 -2.55 -16.93
CA MET A 193 -3.49 -2.86 -16.99
C MET A 193 -3.83 -3.82 -18.13
N VAL A 194 -3.33 -3.56 -19.33
CA VAL A 194 -3.56 -4.44 -20.50
C VAL A 194 -2.99 -5.82 -20.23
N GLY A 195 -1.78 -5.92 -19.70
CA GLY A 195 -1.16 -7.18 -19.35
C GLY A 195 -1.95 -7.98 -18.32
N SER A 196 -2.38 -7.34 -17.24
CA SER A 196 -3.16 -7.99 -16.16
C SER A 196 -4.53 -8.48 -16.65
N ILE A 197 -5.24 -7.67 -17.46
CA ILE A 197 -6.55 -8.05 -18.03
C ILE A 197 -6.36 -9.22 -19.01
N ALA A 198 -5.37 -9.15 -19.89
CA ALA A 198 -5.09 -10.22 -20.84
C ALA A 198 -4.80 -11.54 -20.12
N LEU A 199 -3.95 -11.52 -19.08
CA LEU A 199 -3.65 -12.72 -18.28
C LEU A 199 -4.92 -13.28 -17.62
N ALA A 200 -5.79 -12.45 -17.06
CA ALA A 200 -7.03 -12.89 -16.43
C ALA A 200 -7.96 -13.59 -17.44
N ILE A 201 -8.12 -13.02 -18.63
CA ILE A 201 -8.92 -13.63 -19.71
C ILE A 201 -8.32 -14.97 -20.15
N ILE A 202 -7.00 -15.04 -20.38
CA ILE A 202 -6.32 -16.26 -20.79
C ILE A 202 -6.44 -17.35 -19.71
N ALA A 203 -6.26 -16.99 -18.43
CA ALA A 203 -6.36 -17.92 -17.30
C ALA A 203 -7.77 -18.51 -17.16
N VAL A 204 -8.80 -17.67 -17.24
CA VAL A 204 -10.21 -18.12 -17.20
C VAL A 204 -10.53 -19.05 -18.37
N ASN A 205 -10.13 -18.69 -19.58
CA ASN A 205 -10.37 -19.51 -20.78
C ASN A 205 -9.65 -20.85 -20.68
N HIS A 206 -8.44 -20.89 -20.13
CA HIS A 206 -7.68 -22.12 -19.94
C HIS A 206 -8.36 -23.10 -18.98
N VAL A 207 -8.98 -22.58 -17.91
CA VAL A 207 -9.71 -23.40 -16.93
C VAL A 207 -11.03 -23.95 -17.51
N GLY A 208 -11.54 -23.37 -18.58
CA GLY A 208 -12.81 -23.73 -19.24
C GLY A 208 -13.94 -22.69 -19.09
N GLY A 209 -13.60 -21.47 -18.71
CA GLY A 209 -14.55 -20.37 -18.50
C GLY A 209 -14.80 -20.07 -17.03
N MET A 210 -15.50 -18.96 -16.75
CA MET A 210 -15.75 -18.51 -15.39
C MET A 210 -16.66 -19.46 -14.61
N ASP A 211 -17.69 -20.02 -15.23
CA ASP A 211 -18.61 -20.97 -14.59
C ASP A 211 -17.87 -22.22 -14.12
N VAL A 212 -16.99 -22.77 -14.98
CA VAL A 212 -16.16 -23.94 -14.65
C VAL A 212 -15.16 -23.61 -13.54
N LEU A 213 -14.57 -22.41 -13.57
CA LEU A 213 -13.68 -21.95 -12.50
C LEU A 213 -14.38 -21.92 -11.15
N LEU A 214 -15.58 -21.32 -11.10
CA LEU A 214 -16.37 -21.22 -9.87
C LEU A 214 -16.87 -22.59 -9.38
N GLU A 215 -17.25 -23.50 -10.31
CA GLU A 215 -17.66 -24.86 -9.98
C GLU A 215 -16.51 -25.65 -9.36
N LYS A 216 -15.30 -25.61 -9.95
CA LYS A 216 -14.11 -26.26 -9.40
C LYS A 216 -13.73 -25.73 -8.02
N LEU A 217 -13.79 -24.41 -7.80
CA LEU A 217 -13.52 -23.82 -6.49
C LEU A 217 -14.53 -24.30 -5.44
N ARG A 218 -15.81 -24.40 -5.79
CA ARG A 218 -16.87 -24.93 -4.88
C ARG A 218 -16.66 -26.42 -4.59
N SER A 219 -16.18 -27.22 -5.57
CA SER A 219 -15.88 -28.64 -5.34
C SER A 219 -14.73 -28.82 -4.34
N PHE A 220 -13.68 -28.01 -4.42
CA PHE A 220 -12.58 -28.02 -3.43
C PHE A 220 -13.06 -27.66 -2.01
N THR A 221 -14.02 -26.75 -1.88
CA THR A 221 -14.62 -26.40 -0.59
C THR A 221 -15.28 -27.63 0.06
N GLY A 222 -16.06 -28.39 -0.71
CA GLY A 222 -16.69 -29.61 -0.21
C GLY A 222 -15.68 -30.71 0.15
N GLU A 223 -14.63 -30.87 -0.65
CA GLU A 223 -13.56 -31.84 -0.41
C GLU A 223 -12.78 -31.49 0.87
N HIS A 224 -12.35 -30.25 1.05
CA HIS A 224 -11.64 -29.77 2.24
C HIS A 224 -12.46 -29.97 3.51
N ALA A 225 -13.73 -29.56 3.50
CA ALA A 225 -14.65 -29.75 4.63
C ALA A 225 -14.88 -31.24 4.96
N SER A 226 -14.97 -32.09 3.94
CA SER A 226 -15.13 -33.55 4.11
C SER A 226 -13.90 -34.19 4.78
N ILE A 227 -12.69 -33.77 4.37
CA ILE A 227 -11.44 -34.27 4.96
C ILE A 227 -11.31 -33.77 6.41
N GLU A 228 -11.61 -32.51 6.71
CA GLU A 228 -11.60 -31.97 8.07
C GLU A 228 -12.58 -32.71 8.99
N ALA A 229 -13.81 -32.93 8.55
CA ALA A 229 -14.80 -33.69 9.30
C ALA A 229 -14.32 -35.14 9.57
N GLY A 230 -13.72 -35.77 8.57
CA GLY A 230 -13.11 -37.09 8.70
C GLY A 230 -11.98 -37.12 9.73
N ILE A 231 -11.08 -36.12 9.70
CA ILE A 231 -9.98 -35.99 10.69
C ILE A 231 -10.55 -35.85 12.11
N GLN A 232 -11.59 -35.04 12.31
CA GLN A 232 -12.24 -34.90 13.63
C GLN A 232 -12.85 -36.23 14.11
N GLN A 233 -13.53 -36.93 13.21
CA GLN A 233 -14.14 -38.21 13.54
C GLN A 233 -13.07 -39.27 13.89
N VAL A 234 -12.00 -39.39 13.09
CA VAL A 234 -10.93 -40.35 13.35
C VAL A 234 -10.17 -39.98 14.64
N THR A 235 -9.99 -38.70 14.94
CA THR A 235 -9.35 -38.23 16.17
C THR A 235 -10.21 -38.60 17.41
N GLN A 236 -11.54 -38.46 17.35
CA GLN A 236 -12.43 -38.90 18.41
C GLN A 236 -12.39 -40.43 18.59
N GLN A 237 -12.40 -41.19 17.51
CA GLN A 237 -12.30 -42.65 17.57
C GLN A 237 -10.97 -43.09 18.16
N LEU A 238 -9.84 -42.42 17.80
CA LEU A 238 -8.53 -42.69 18.36
C LEU A 238 -8.46 -42.43 19.86
N ALA A 239 -9.11 -41.36 20.35
CA ALA A 239 -9.20 -41.05 21.77
C ALA A 239 -9.99 -42.09 22.57
N MET A 240 -10.90 -42.83 21.93
CA MET A 240 -11.73 -43.87 22.54
C MET A 240 -11.16 -45.30 22.34
N ALA A 241 -10.12 -45.45 21.52
CA ALA A 241 -9.56 -46.76 21.20
C ALA A 241 -8.76 -47.34 22.37
N THR A 242 -9.14 -48.52 22.82
CA THR A 242 -8.46 -49.26 23.92
C THR A 242 -7.56 -50.37 23.42
N ASP A 243 -7.68 -50.74 22.13
CA ASP A 243 -6.87 -51.76 21.48
C ASP A 243 -5.71 -51.15 20.70
N SER A 244 -4.50 -51.68 20.89
CA SER A 244 -3.24 -51.17 20.26
C SER A 244 -3.22 -51.31 18.75
N LEU A 245 -3.79 -52.39 18.18
CA LEU A 245 -3.89 -52.58 16.74
C LEU A 245 -4.83 -51.55 16.10
N ARG A 246 -6.01 -51.35 16.70
CA ARG A 246 -6.99 -50.36 16.24
C ARG A 246 -6.47 -48.93 16.37
N SER A 247 -5.73 -48.63 17.43
CA SER A 247 -5.06 -47.32 17.60
C SER A 247 -4.00 -47.08 16.53
N ALA A 248 -3.24 -48.08 16.14
CA ALA A 248 -2.25 -47.96 15.06
C ALA A 248 -2.90 -47.74 13.69
N GLU A 249 -3.98 -48.45 13.35
CA GLU A 249 -4.76 -48.26 12.12
C GLU A 249 -5.39 -46.88 12.04
N LEU A 250 -6.03 -46.43 13.13
CA LEU A 250 -6.63 -45.09 13.20
C LEU A 250 -5.55 -43.99 13.10
N GLY A 251 -4.39 -44.20 13.73
CA GLY A 251 -3.26 -43.29 13.62
C GLY A 251 -2.72 -43.17 12.20
N ALA A 252 -2.57 -44.30 11.49
CA ALA A 252 -2.17 -44.30 10.07
C ALA A 252 -3.21 -43.61 9.17
N THR A 253 -4.51 -43.83 9.44
CA THR A 253 -5.60 -43.17 8.73
C THR A 253 -5.57 -41.67 8.96
N LEU A 254 -5.36 -41.24 10.21
CA LEU A 254 -5.28 -39.83 10.58
C LEU A 254 -4.11 -39.13 9.86
N GLU A 255 -2.94 -39.75 9.84
CA GLU A 255 -1.77 -39.20 9.13
C GLU A 255 -1.98 -39.16 7.61
N SER A 256 -2.63 -40.17 7.01
CA SER A 256 -3.02 -40.16 5.60
C SER A 256 -4.00 -39.02 5.28
N MET A 257 -5.01 -38.81 6.12
CA MET A 257 -5.99 -37.72 5.94
C MET A 257 -5.35 -36.34 6.15
N LYS A 258 -4.44 -36.19 7.11
CA LYS A 258 -3.67 -34.96 7.28
C LYS A 258 -2.76 -34.67 6.08
N ALA A 259 -2.11 -35.71 5.53
CA ALA A 259 -1.31 -35.57 4.32
C ALA A 259 -2.18 -35.18 3.11
N GLN A 260 -3.37 -35.75 2.97
CA GLN A 260 -4.35 -35.36 1.94
C GLN A 260 -4.82 -33.92 2.14
N LEU A 261 -5.13 -33.51 3.36
CA LEU A 261 -5.54 -32.15 3.68
C LEU A 261 -4.42 -31.12 3.34
N ALA A 262 -3.17 -31.48 3.59
CA ALA A 262 -2.02 -30.60 3.32
C ALA A 262 -1.86 -30.28 1.83
N VAL A 263 -2.27 -31.18 0.92
CA VAL A 263 -2.19 -30.97 -0.53
C VAL A 263 -3.50 -30.49 -1.16
N THR A 264 -4.62 -30.54 -0.40
CA THR A 264 -5.91 -30.02 -0.86
C THR A 264 -5.91 -28.49 -0.72
N PRO A 265 -6.32 -27.73 -1.76
CA PRO A 265 -6.35 -26.26 -1.66
C PRO A 265 -7.20 -25.81 -0.47
N ILE A 266 -6.71 -24.81 0.25
CA ILE A 266 -7.48 -24.17 1.33
C ILE A 266 -8.58 -23.29 0.68
N VAL A 267 -9.67 -23.93 0.25
CA VAL A 267 -10.85 -23.25 -0.29
C VAL A 267 -11.98 -23.46 0.70
N THR A 268 -12.35 -22.39 1.36
CA THR A 268 -13.50 -22.37 2.29
C THR A 268 -14.74 -21.85 1.58
N GLU A 269 -15.93 -22.06 2.16
CA GLU A 269 -17.18 -21.46 1.66
C GLU A 269 -17.07 -19.93 1.51
N ASN A 270 -16.19 -19.32 2.26
CA ASN A 270 -15.98 -17.88 2.29
C ASN A 270 -14.89 -17.37 1.32
N THR A 271 -14.19 -18.26 0.62
CA THR A 271 -13.12 -17.86 -0.32
C THR A 271 -13.62 -16.90 -1.40
N LEU A 272 -14.84 -17.10 -1.90
CA LEU A 272 -15.50 -16.23 -2.89
C LEU A 272 -16.29 -15.08 -2.26
N SER A 273 -16.39 -15.02 -0.94
CA SER A 273 -17.16 -14.00 -0.24
C SER A 273 -16.40 -12.67 -0.23
N PHE A 274 -17.14 -11.57 -0.37
CA PHE A 274 -16.57 -10.21 -0.22
C PHE A 274 -16.53 -9.76 1.25
N ILE A 275 -17.25 -10.39 2.13
CA ILE A 275 -17.29 -10.11 3.57
C ILE A 275 -17.12 -11.44 4.30
N PRO A 276 -16.25 -11.51 5.32
CA PRO A 276 -16.07 -12.74 6.07
C PRO A 276 -17.33 -13.05 6.89
N PRO A 277 -17.56 -14.33 7.21
CA PRO A 277 -18.74 -14.75 7.97
C PRO A 277 -18.72 -14.15 9.37
N ILE A 278 -19.90 -13.81 9.87
CA ILE A 278 -20.09 -13.43 11.27
C ILE A 278 -19.94 -14.70 12.11
N PRO A 279 -19.03 -14.72 13.10
CA PRO A 279 -18.87 -15.92 13.94
C PRO A 279 -20.05 -16.08 14.89
N ASP A 280 -20.39 -17.33 15.22
CA ASP A 280 -21.38 -17.64 16.26
C ASP A 280 -20.92 -17.28 17.67
N ALA A 281 -19.64 -16.97 17.83
CA ALA A 281 -19.02 -16.59 19.10
C ALA A 281 -19.47 -15.20 19.55
N GLY A 282 -19.78 -15.06 20.84
CA GLY A 282 -20.17 -13.78 21.42
C GLY A 282 -19.05 -12.74 21.38
N PHE A 283 -19.40 -11.46 21.21
CA PHE A 283 -18.47 -10.33 21.06
C PHE A 283 -17.40 -10.23 22.17
N PHE A 284 -17.69 -10.66 23.39
CA PHE A 284 -16.75 -10.60 24.53
C PHE A 284 -15.89 -11.85 24.70
N THR A 285 -15.88 -12.77 23.73
CA THR A 285 -15.08 -13.99 23.76
C THR A 285 -13.79 -13.84 22.96
N VAL A 286 -12.74 -14.58 23.33
CA VAL A 286 -11.48 -14.65 22.58
C VAL A 286 -11.74 -15.15 21.15
N ALA A 287 -12.60 -16.17 21.01
CA ALA A 287 -12.95 -16.74 19.71
C ALA A 287 -13.57 -15.73 18.73
N PHE A 288 -14.32 -14.73 19.22
CA PHE A 288 -14.79 -13.64 18.37
C PHE A 288 -13.61 -12.81 17.83
N TRP A 289 -12.68 -12.42 18.70
CA TRP A 289 -11.57 -11.55 18.37
C TRP A 289 -10.46 -12.23 17.56
N GLU A 290 -10.40 -13.54 17.54
CA GLU A 290 -9.54 -14.33 16.65
C GLU A 290 -10.20 -14.63 15.28
N SER A 291 -11.47 -14.26 15.09
CA SER A 291 -12.21 -14.54 13.87
C SER A 291 -11.83 -13.62 12.70
N PRO A 292 -12.02 -14.06 11.44
CA PRO A 292 -11.90 -13.21 10.27
C PRO A 292 -12.82 -11.99 10.29
N PHE A 293 -14.00 -12.09 10.90
CA PHE A 293 -14.95 -10.99 10.99
C PHE A 293 -14.44 -9.86 11.91
N SER A 294 -13.82 -10.19 13.03
CA SER A 294 -13.21 -9.18 13.91
C SER A 294 -12.07 -8.42 13.19
N GLN A 295 -11.28 -9.14 12.39
CA GLN A 295 -10.25 -8.54 11.55
C GLN A 295 -10.86 -7.52 10.57
N PHE A 296 -11.91 -7.92 9.85
CA PHE A 296 -12.66 -7.04 8.97
C PHE A 296 -13.22 -5.82 9.71
N LEU A 297 -13.82 -6.02 10.88
CA LEU A 297 -14.39 -4.96 11.70
C LEU A 297 -13.34 -3.93 12.10
N VAL A 298 -12.16 -4.37 12.55
CA VAL A 298 -11.04 -3.48 12.91
C VAL A 298 -10.52 -2.71 11.68
N TYR A 299 -10.45 -3.36 10.52
CA TYR A 299 -10.05 -2.67 9.29
C TYR A 299 -11.02 -1.57 8.90
N MET A 300 -12.32 -1.83 9.01
CA MET A 300 -13.38 -0.87 8.67
C MET A 300 -13.55 0.25 9.71
N THR A 301 -13.21 0.02 10.96
CA THR A 301 -13.45 1.01 12.02
C THR A 301 -12.20 1.75 12.47
N ILE A 302 -11.00 1.15 12.37
CA ILE A 302 -9.77 1.70 12.94
C ILE A 302 -8.67 1.92 11.89
N LEU A 303 -8.36 0.93 11.07
CA LEU A 303 -7.15 0.94 10.25
C LEU A 303 -7.07 2.16 9.31
N TRP A 304 -8.14 2.50 8.61
CA TRP A 304 -8.12 3.52 7.56
C TRP A 304 -7.80 4.94 8.01
N TRP A 305 -8.12 5.30 9.26
CA TRP A 305 -7.83 6.65 9.79
C TRP A 305 -6.65 6.69 10.76
N SER A 306 -6.17 5.54 11.21
CA SER A 306 -5.14 5.47 12.25
C SER A 306 -3.71 5.53 11.71
N ILE A 307 -3.49 5.17 10.45
CA ILE A 307 -2.15 5.04 9.87
C ILE A 307 -1.62 6.34 9.26
N HIS A 308 -0.32 6.34 8.98
CA HIS A 308 0.47 7.52 8.59
C HIS A 308 0.12 8.15 7.23
N ASN A 309 -0.67 7.51 6.38
CA ASN A 309 -1.05 8.02 5.05
C ASN A 309 -2.47 8.62 5.00
N THR A 310 -3.09 8.83 6.16
CA THR A 310 -4.50 9.25 6.27
C THR A 310 -4.78 10.63 5.63
N ASP A 311 -3.81 11.54 5.63
CA ASP A 311 -3.92 12.85 4.98
C ASP A 311 -3.28 12.89 3.57
N GLY A 312 -3.01 11.72 2.99
CA GLY A 312 -2.46 11.54 1.65
C GLY A 312 -1.17 10.72 1.62
N GLY A 313 -0.29 10.88 2.62
CA GLY A 313 1.02 10.21 2.69
C GLY A 313 2.01 10.70 1.62
N GLY A 314 3.24 10.81 2.00
CA GLY A 314 4.47 11.18 1.27
C GLY A 314 4.37 11.46 -0.23
N TYR A 315 4.58 10.45 -1.06
CA TYR A 315 4.60 10.61 -2.52
C TYR A 315 3.24 10.99 -3.15
N ILE A 316 2.10 10.70 -2.51
CA ILE A 316 0.79 11.16 -2.96
C ILE A 316 0.66 12.66 -2.72
N ILE A 317 1.11 13.15 -1.55
CA ILE A 317 1.14 14.59 -1.24
C ILE A 317 2.05 15.33 -2.22
N GLN A 318 3.22 14.78 -2.53
CA GLN A 318 4.13 15.35 -3.52
C GLN A 318 3.43 15.54 -4.88
N ARG A 319 2.61 14.56 -5.29
CA ARG A 319 1.83 14.65 -6.53
C ARG A 319 0.67 15.63 -6.44
N MET A 320 -0.06 15.68 -5.33
CA MET A 320 -1.07 16.72 -5.09
C MET A 320 -0.45 18.13 -5.21
N GLY A 321 0.74 18.33 -4.64
CA GLY A 321 1.49 19.58 -4.72
C GLY A 321 2.01 19.92 -6.12
N SER A 322 2.22 18.94 -6.99
CA SER A 322 2.68 19.14 -8.37
C SER A 322 1.56 19.52 -9.35
N ALA A 323 0.28 19.38 -8.96
CA ALA A 323 -0.86 19.78 -9.74
C ALA A 323 -0.90 21.32 -9.94
N LYS A 324 -1.38 21.77 -11.09
CA LYS A 324 -1.37 23.21 -11.42
C LYS A 324 -2.27 24.08 -10.53
N ASP A 325 -3.37 23.52 -9.99
CA ASP A 325 -4.32 24.21 -9.12
C ASP A 325 -5.11 23.23 -8.22
N GLU A 326 -5.97 23.76 -7.32
CA GLU A 326 -6.78 22.96 -6.39
C GLU A 326 -7.74 22.00 -7.10
N ARG A 327 -8.33 22.41 -8.24
CA ARG A 327 -9.24 21.58 -9.04
C ARG A 327 -8.49 20.40 -9.62
N HIS A 328 -7.31 20.64 -10.16
CA HIS A 328 -6.47 19.59 -10.72
C HIS A 328 -5.97 18.63 -9.63
N ALA A 329 -5.64 19.11 -8.44
CA ALA A 329 -5.25 18.27 -7.32
C ALA A 329 -6.41 17.36 -6.86
N LEU A 330 -7.64 17.90 -6.75
CA LEU A 330 -8.83 17.13 -6.39
C LEU A 330 -9.17 16.06 -7.45
N LEU A 331 -9.23 16.45 -8.73
CA LEU A 331 -9.55 15.52 -9.82
C LEU A 331 -8.48 14.43 -9.98
N ALA A 332 -7.20 14.76 -9.79
CA ALA A 332 -6.12 13.79 -9.81
C ALA A 332 -6.28 12.74 -8.71
N THR A 333 -6.59 13.19 -7.48
CA THR A 333 -6.78 12.30 -6.34
C THR A 333 -8.06 11.46 -6.49
N LEU A 334 -9.13 12.02 -7.07
CA LEU A 334 -10.35 11.26 -7.36
C LEU A 334 -10.11 10.19 -8.42
N TRP A 335 -9.42 10.53 -9.51
CA TRP A 335 -9.03 9.58 -10.55
C TRP A 335 -8.14 8.47 -9.99
N TYR A 336 -7.15 8.84 -9.17
CA TYR A 336 -6.31 7.88 -8.47
C TYR A 336 -7.14 6.87 -7.68
N ASN A 337 -8.04 7.33 -6.80
CA ASN A 337 -8.84 6.42 -5.97
C ASN A 337 -9.78 5.54 -6.81
N THR A 338 -10.37 6.09 -7.89
CA THR A 338 -11.24 5.32 -8.79
C THR A 338 -10.46 4.20 -9.49
N ALA A 339 -9.33 4.52 -10.10
CA ALA A 339 -8.53 3.54 -10.81
C ALA A 339 -7.89 2.52 -9.86
N HIS A 340 -7.45 2.96 -8.66
CA HIS A 340 -6.81 2.12 -7.66
C HIS A 340 -7.77 1.09 -7.06
N TYR A 341 -8.98 1.48 -6.68
CA TYR A 341 -9.89 0.60 -5.94
C TYR A 341 -10.97 -0.05 -6.80
N ALA A 342 -11.28 0.47 -7.98
CA ALA A 342 -12.31 -0.11 -8.84
C ALA A 342 -11.78 -0.79 -10.10
N LEU A 343 -10.82 -0.18 -10.83
CA LEU A 343 -10.46 -0.71 -12.15
C LEU A 343 -9.45 -1.87 -12.11
N ARG A 344 -8.40 -1.75 -11.28
CA ARG A 344 -7.27 -2.69 -11.34
C ARG A 344 -7.42 -3.97 -10.51
N VAL A 345 -8.42 -4.03 -9.62
CA VAL A 345 -8.57 -5.09 -8.60
C VAL A 345 -8.87 -6.45 -9.20
N TRP A 346 -9.85 -6.50 -10.09
CA TRP A 346 -10.45 -7.74 -10.56
C TRP A 346 -9.56 -8.63 -11.40
N PRO A 347 -8.72 -8.12 -12.31
CA PRO A 347 -7.78 -8.97 -13.03
C PRO A 347 -6.89 -9.80 -12.12
N TRP A 348 -6.41 -9.23 -11.03
CA TRP A 348 -5.55 -9.93 -10.08
C TRP A 348 -6.28 -11.00 -9.28
N ILE A 349 -7.49 -10.67 -8.79
CA ILE A 349 -8.33 -11.63 -8.07
C ILE A 349 -8.69 -12.82 -8.97
N VAL A 350 -9.07 -12.57 -10.22
CA VAL A 350 -9.42 -13.64 -11.18
C VAL A 350 -8.22 -14.56 -11.46
N VAL A 351 -7.02 -14.00 -11.68
CA VAL A 351 -5.80 -14.81 -11.86
C VAL A 351 -5.47 -15.59 -10.60
N ALA A 352 -5.64 -15.00 -9.42
CA ALA A 352 -5.42 -15.68 -8.15
C ALA A 352 -6.38 -16.87 -7.97
N LEU A 353 -7.66 -16.71 -8.27
CA LEU A 353 -8.65 -17.79 -8.26
C LEU A 353 -8.31 -18.90 -9.26
N ALA A 354 -7.94 -18.54 -10.50
CA ALA A 354 -7.50 -19.49 -11.51
C ALA A 354 -6.23 -20.25 -11.04
N SER A 355 -5.32 -19.56 -10.34
CA SER A 355 -4.10 -20.19 -9.81
C SER A 355 -4.37 -21.25 -8.75
N ILE A 356 -5.48 -21.15 -7.99
CA ILE A 356 -5.89 -22.19 -7.03
C ILE A 356 -6.23 -23.49 -7.77
N VAL A 357 -6.94 -23.37 -8.88
CA VAL A 357 -7.36 -24.54 -9.70
C VAL A 357 -6.20 -25.12 -10.49
N MET A 358 -5.28 -24.29 -10.97
CA MET A 358 -4.14 -24.75 -11.80
C MET A 358 -2.99 -25.32 -10.97
N PHE A 359 -2.79 -24.80 -9.76
CA PHE A 359 -1.68 -25.16 -8.86
C PHE A 359 -2.26 -25.35 -7.45
N THR A 360 -2.80 -26.53 -7.21
CA THR A 360 -3.54 -26.84 -5.97
C THR A 360 -2.69 -26.74 -4.72
N ASP A 361 -1.43 -27.22 -4.79
CA ASP A 361 -0.49 -27.18 -3.67
C ASP A 361 0.75 -26.34 -4.03
N LEU A 362 0.96 -25.28 -3.27
CA LEU A 362 2.16 -24.43 -3.30
C LEU A 362 2.87 -24.38 -1.94
N SER A 363 2.51 -25.25 -0.99
CA SER A 363 3.10 -25.26 0.36
C SER A 363 4.60 -25.58 0.34
N ALA A 364 5.04 -26.44 -0.55
CA ALA A 364 6.44 -26.80 -0.75
C ALA A 364 7.21 -25.85 -1.68
N HIS A 365 6.53 -24.90 -2.33
CA HIS A 365 7.19 -23.96 -3.22
C HIS A 365 7.91 -22.87 -2.41
N GLU A 366 9.17 -22.55 -2.75
CA GLU A 366 10.00 -21.56 -2.04
C GLU A 366 9.27 -20.20 -1.85
N LEU A 367 8.46 -19.79 -2.83
CA LEU A 367 7.69 -18.54 -2.79
C LEU A 367 6.33 -18.68 -2.09
N GLY A 368 5.89 -19.89 -1.70
CA GLY A 368 4.57 -20.13 -1.13
C GLY A 368 3.42 -19.68 -2.06
N SER A 369 2.28 -19.31 -1.48
CA SER A 369 1.06 -18.94 -2.22
C SER A 369 1.24 -17.80 -3.23
N LYS A 370 2.16 -16.85 -3.00
CA LYS A 370 2.44 -15.75 -3.93
C LYS A 370 3.01 -16.22 -5.28
N ALA A 371 3.56 -17.45 -5.36
CA ALA A 371 4.01 -18.06 -6.61
C ALA A 371 2.87 -18.26 -7.62
N GLY A 372 1.62 -18.36 -7.16
CA GLY A 372 0.48 -18.65 -8.03
C GLY A 372 0.37 -17.73 -9.24
N TYR A 373 0.58 -16.43 -9.05
CA TYR A 373 0.51 -15.46 -10.15
C TYR A 373 1.61 -15.64 -11.21
N PRO A 374 2.92 -15.64 -10.86
CA PRO A 374 3.98 -15.86 -11.85
C PRO A 374 3.96 -17.28 -12.46
N LEU A 375 3.48 -18.28 -11.75
CA LEU A 375 3.31 -19.63 -12.30
C LEU A 375 2.23 -19.70 -13.38
N VAL A 376 1.09 -19.00 -13.18
CA VAL A 376 0.05 -18.85 -14.21
C VAL A 376 0.63 -18.15 -15.44
N MET A 377 1.40 -17.07 -15.25
CA MET A 377 2.09 -16.39 -16.35
C MET A 377 2.99 -17.36 -17.13
N ASN A 378 3.84 -18.10 -16.42
CA ASN A 378 4.81 -19.01 -17.03
C ASN A 378 4.13 -20.18 -17.77
N ALA A 379 3.01 -20.68 -17.24
CA ALA A 379 2.28 -21.81 -17.82
C ALA A 379 1.48 -21.42 -19.08
N LEU A 380 0.86 -20.23 -19.09
CA LEU A 380 -0.15 -19.89 -20.09
C LEU A 380 0.33 -18.96 -21.20
N LEU A 381 1.41 -18.21 -20.96
CA LEU A 381 1.81 -17.20 -21.94
C LEU A 381 2.78 -17.76 -22.97
N GLY A 382 2.44 -17.52 -24.24
CA GLY A 382 3.33 -17.76 -25.36
C GLY A 382 4.36 -16.65 -25.57
N SER A 383 5.25 -16.85 -26.54
CA SER A 383 6.23 -15.86 -26.98
C SER A 383 5.57 -14.53 -27.34
N GLY A 384 6.17 -13.43 -27.01
CA GLY A 384 5.65 -12.06 -27.16
C GLY A 384 4.77 -11.63 -25.98
N MET A 385 3.75 -12.40 -25.61
CA MET A 385 2.91 -12.09 -24.45
C MET A 385 3.69 -12.22 -23.13
N ARG A 386 4.62 -13.16 -23.02
CA ARG A 386 5.55 -13.24 -21.89
C ARG A 386 6.37 -11.99 -21.77
N GLY A 387 6.97 -11.53 -22.87
CA GLY A 387 7.74 -10.29 -22.91
C GLY A 387 6.91 -9.09 -22.45
N ILE A 388 5.68 -8.95 -22.93
CA ILE A 388 4.76 -7.86 -22.54
C ILE A 388 4.45 -7.92 -21.03
N LEU A 389 4.17 -9.10 -20.47
CA LEU A 389 3.89 -9.21 -19.04
C LEU A 389 5.13 -8.99 -18.16
N VAL A 390 6.30 -9.49 -18.57
CA VAL A 390 7.55 -9.19 -17.88
C VAL A 390 7.79 -7.67 -17.88
N VAL A 391 7.58 -6.99 -19.02
CA VAL A 391 7.65 -5.53 -19.13
C VAL A 391 6.60 -4.86 -18.24
N SER A 392 5.38 -5.38 -18.14
CA SER A 392 4.35 -4.87 -17.25
C SER A 392 4.82 -4.85 -15.79
N PHE A 393 5.41 -5.94 -15.31
CA PHE A 393 5.96 -6.01 -13.97
C PHE A 393 7.22 -5.19 -13.78
N LEU A 394 8.12 -5.17 -14.76
CA LEU A 394 9.31 -4.32 -14.74
C LEU A 394 8.92 -2.84 -14.70
N ALA A 395 7.90 -2.46 -15.47
CA ALA A 395 7.34 -1.12 -15.48
C ALA A 395 6.76 -0.73 -14.12
N ALA A 396 5.93 -1.59 -13.52
CA ALA A 396 5.37 -1.41 -12.20
C ALA A 396 6.44 -1.31 -11.12
N PHE A 397 7.46 -2.17 -11.18
CA PHE A 397 8.63 -2.13 -10.31
C PHE A 397 9.39 -0.80 -10.42
N MET A 398 9.74 -0.38 -11.63
CA MET A 398 10.52 0.85 -11.87
C MET A 398 9.77 2.09 -11.39
N SER A 399 8.47 2.22 -11.69
CA SER A 399 7.62 3.33 -11.25
C SER A 399 7.64 3.50 -9.72
N THR A 400 7.49 2.40 -8.99
CA THR A 400 7.46 2.43 -7.53
C THR A 400 8.83 2.75 -6.94
N ILE A 401 9.88 2.08 -7.39
CA ILE A 401 11.25 2.32 -6.89
C ILE A 401 11.67 3.76 -7.13
N ASP A 402 11.47 4.28 -8.34
CA ASP A 402 11.82 5.67 -8.67
C ASP A 402 11.09 6.68 -7.78
N THR A 403 9.81 6.44 -7.53
CA THR A 403 9.01 7.31 -6.68
C THR A 403 9.53 7.31 -5.25
N HIS A 404 9.79 6.13 -4.67
CA HIS A 404 10.31 6.03 -3.30
C HIS A 404 11.72 6.58 -3.17
N LEU A 405 12.59 6.40 -4.15
CA LEU A 405 13.92 7.00 -4.19
C LEU A 405 13.85 8.52 -4.29
N ASN A 406 13.01 9.05 -5.19
CA ASN A 406 12.83 10.50 -5.37
C ASN A 406 12.24 11.14 -4.10
N TRP A 407 11.24 10.53 -3.50
CA TRP A 407 10.64 11.00 -2.25
C TRP A 407 11.65 10.96 -1.09
N SER A 408 12.37 9.86 -0.89
CA SER A 408 13.40 9.74 0.13
C SER A 408 14.52 10.75 -0.05
N ALA A 409 15.01 10.90 -1.28
CA ALA A 409 16.04 11.87 -1.60
C ALA A 409 15.58 13.31 -1.34
N SER A 410 14.30 13.63 -1.62
CA SER A 410 13.74 14.95 -1.34
C SER A 410 13.77 15.28 0.16
N TYR A 411 13.44 14.33 1.03
CA TYR A 411 13.53 14.48 2.48
C TYR A 411 14.99 14.61 2.95
N ILE A 412 15.87 13.71 2.49
CA ILE A 412 17.30 13.76 2.89
C ILE A 412 17.91 15.09 2.50
N ILE A 413 17.63 15.60 1.31
CA ILE A 413 18.21 16.87 0.84
C ILE A 413 17.53 18.06 1.51
N ASN A 414 16.20 18.15 1.46
CA ASN A 414 15.48 19.36 1.84
C ASN A 414 15.29 19.47 3.36
N ASP A 415 14.95 18.34 4.00
CA ASP A 415 14.59 18.33 5.42
C ASP A 415 15.76 18.03 6.35
N VAL A 416 16.83 17.39 5.83
CA VAL A 416 18.02 17.07 6.63
C VAL A 416 19.23 17.86 6.16
N TYR A 417 19.71 17.64 4.95
CA TYR A 417 21.01 18.16 4.51
C TYR A 417 21.03 19.68 4.38
N LYS A 418 20.09 20.24 3.61
CA LYS A 418 19.96 21.70 3.39
C LYS A 418 19.62 22.43 4.70
N ARG A 419 18.78 21.82 5.53
CA ARG A 419 18.28 22.45 6.76
C ARG A 419 19.28 22.44 7.91
N PHE A 420 20.04 21.34 8.11
CA PHE A 420 20.88 21.14 9.29
C PHE A 420 22.38 21.12 9.01
N PHE A 421 22.83 20.75 7.81
CA PHE A 421 24.24 20.56 7.52
C PHE A 421 24.83 21.63 6.61
N LYS A 422 24.21 21.93 5.48
CA LYS A 422 24.77 22.85 4.51
C LYS A 422 23.67 23.69 3.84
N PRO A 423 23.27 24.83 4.47
CA PRO A 423 22.25 25.71 3.92
C PRO A 423 22.73 26.39 2.64
N GLU A 424 21.78 26.89 1.85
CA GLU A 424 22.06 27.56 0.56
C GLU A 424 23.00 28.76 0.72
N SER A 425 22.90 29.48 1.85
CA SER A 425 23.79 30.59 2.22
C SER A 425 25.27 30.18 2.41
N ALA A 426 25.58 28.88 2.54
CA ALA A 426 26.96 28.38 2.63
C ALA A 426 27.65 28.25 1.27
N PHE A 427 26.98 28.54 0.15
CA PHE A 427 27.51 28.47 -1.20
C PHE A 427 27.73 29.87 -1.77
N LYS A 428 28.59 29.97 -2.78
CA LYS A 428 28.92 31.25 -3.45
C LYS A 428 27.75 31.79 -4.27
N ASP A 429 26.94 30.88 -4.84
CA ASP A 429 25.79 31.18 -5.68
C ASP A 429 24.76 30.04 -5.63
N VAL A 430 23.55 30.35 -6.06
CA VAL A 430 22.41 29.41 -6.04
C VAL A 430 22.67 28.23 -6.98
N ASP A 431 23.23 28.43 -8.12
CA ASP A 431 23.48 27.36 -9.11
C ASP A 431 24.49 26.33 -8.59
N THR A 432 25.55 26.77 -7.93
CA THR A 432 26.52 25.89 -7.26
C THR A 432 25.85 25.09 -6.15
N ALA A 433 24.97 25.71 -5.34
CA ALA A 433 24.21 25.04 -4.31
C ALA A 433 23.28 23.96 -4.91
N GLN A 434 22.53 24.29 -5.96
CA GLN A 434 21.60 23.35 -6.59
C GLN A 434 22.31 22.12 -7.18
N ARG A 435 23.42 22.33 -7.90
CA ARG A 435 24.23 21.20 -8.43
C ARG A 435 24.78 20.32 -7.33
N HIS A 436 25.22 20.91 -6.22
CA HIS A 436 25.70 20.16 -5.07
C HIS A 436 24.56 19.32 -4.43
N TYR A 437 23.38 19.89 -4.23
CA TYR A 437 22.24 19.15 -3.68
C TYR A 437 21.79 18.00 -4.58
N VAL A 438 21.79 18.19 -5.89
CA VAL A 438 21.51 17.11 -6.85
C VAL A 438 22.56 15.99 -6.76
N LEU A 439 23.85 16.32 -6.59
CA LEU A 439 24.89 15.31 -6.40
C LEU A 439 24.68 14.50 -5.12
N ILE A 440 24.41 15.16 -3.99
CA ILE A 440 24.16 14.48 -2.71
C ILE A 440 22.86 13.64 -2.80
N SER A 441 21.83 14.12 -3.53
CA SER A 441 20.63 13.35 -3.81
C SER A 441 20.93 12.02 -4.51
N LYS A 442 21.79 12.04 -5.53
CA LYS A 442 22.21 10.82 -6.25
C LYS A 442 22.97 9.85 -5.35
N ILE A 443 23.86 10.36 -4.48
CA ILE A 443 24.57 9.52 -3.49
C ILE A 443 23.56 8.88 -2.51
N ALA A 444 22.63 9.67 -1.98
CA ALA A 444 21.57 9.15 -1.09
C ALA A 444 20.72 8.07 -1.77
N THR A 445 20.38 8.27 -3.04
CA THR A 445 19.64 7.28 -3.86
C THR A 445 20.37 5.93 -3.92
N VAL A 446 21.70 5.95 -4.17
CA VAL A 446 22.49 4.71 -4.21
C VAL A 446 22.51 4.01 -2.84
N VAL A 447 22.75 4.76 -1.77
CA VAL A 447 22.79 4.20 -0.40
C VAL A 447 21.44 3.58 -0.03
N LEU A 448 20.34 4.29 -0.28
CA LEU A 448 18.99 3.78 0.00
C LEU A 448 18.66 2.51 -0.80
N MET A 449 19.09 2.45 -2.07
CA MET A 449 18.88 1.26 -2.88
C MET A 449 19.65 0.04 -2.34
N LEU A 450 20.88 0.23 -1.86
CA LEU A 450 21.66 -0.85 -1.25
C LEU A 450 21.02 -1.37 0.04
N LEU A 451 20.48 -0.47 0.88
CA LEU A 451 19.70 -0.85 2.06
C LEU A 451 18.42 -1.61 1.70
N ALA A 452 17.73 -1.16 0.66
CA ALA A 452 16.54 -1.85 0.15
C ALA A 452 16.85 -3.25 -0.41
N ALA A 453 17.96 -3.40 -1.14
CA ALA A 453 18.42 -4.69 -1.64
C ALA A 453 18.72 -5.66 -0.49
N TYR A 454 19.42 -5.20 0.54
CA TYR A 454 19.66 -6.01 1.75
C TYR A 454 18.36 -6.45 2.42
N THR A 455 17.39 -5.53 2.56
CA THR A 455 16.07 -5.84 3.14
C THR A 455 15.31 -6.86 2.29
N ALA A 456 15.35 -6.73 0.97
CA ALA A 456 14.71 -7.66 0.04
C ALA A 456 15.20 -9.11 0.24
N MET A 457 16.49 -9.28 0.55
CA MET A 457 17.09 -10.59 0.77
C MET A 457 16.65 -11.25 2.06
N GLN A 458 16.34 -10.46 3.10
CA GLN A 458 15.91 -10.96 4.40
C GLN A 458 14.39 -11.20 4.51
N MET A 459 13.63 -10.73 3.51
CA MET A 459 12.16 -10.71 3.58
C MET A 459 11.56 -11.96 2.92
N GLN A 460 10.65 -12.63 3.63
CA GLN A 460 9.92 -13.79 3.12
C GLN A 460 8.48 -13.44 2.72
N SER A 461 7.74 -12.66 3.53
CA SER A 461 6.35 -12.32 3.29
C SER A 461 6.15 -10.82 3.03
N ILE A 462 5.50 -10.50 1.90
CA ILE A 462 5.11 -9.15 1.54
C ILE A 462 3.97 -8.68 2.46
N GLU A 463 2.99 -9.55 2.71
CA GLU A 463 1.85 -9.25 3.58
C GLU A 463 2.29 -8.83 4.99
N LYS A 464 3.23 -9.57 5.60
CA LYS A 464 3.74 -9.26 6.95
C LYS A 464 4.50 -7.93 6.98
N ALA A 465 5.27 -7.61 5.95
CA ALA A 465 5.96 -6.32 5.82
C ALA A 465 4.95 -5.16 5.72
N TRP A 466 3.87 -5.32 4.96
CA TRP A 466 2.79 -4.33 4.88
C TRP A 466 2.12 -4.12 6.24
N LYS A 467 1.82 -5.20 6.97
CA LYS A 467 1.23 -5.14 8.32
C LYS A 467 2.16 -4.45 9.32
N PHE A 468 3.46 -4.71 9.27
CA PHE A 468 4.44 -4.03 10.13
C PHE A 468 4.48 -2.51 9.88
N ILE A 469 4.56 -2.09 8.62
CA ILE A 469 4.54 -0.68 8.25
C ILE A 469 3.23 0.00 8.70
N ALA A 470 2.10 -0.67 8.54
CA ALA A 470 0.82 -0.17 9.01
C ALA A 470 0.78 -0.04 10.54
N ALA A 471 1.30 -1.02 11.28
CA ALA A 471 1.42 -0.97 12.75
C ALA A 471 2.34 0.16 13.22
N MET A 472 3.50 0.33 12.57
CA MET A 472 4.45 1.41 12.88
C MET A 472 3.81 2.79 12.75
N GLY A 473 2.89 2.98 11.81
CA GLY A 473 2.17 4.23 11.57
C GLY A 473 0.79 4.33 12.21
N ALA A 474 0.34 3.34 12.99
CA ALA A 474 -1.06 3.26 13.44
C ALA A 474 -1.46 4.26 14.53
N GLY A 475 -0.54 4.98 15.14
CA GLY A 475 -0.86 5.95 16.18
C GLY A 475 -0.93 7.40 15.71
N ILE A 476 -0.39 7.69 14.52
CA ILE A 476 -0.22 9.07 14.08
C ILE A 476 -1.38 9.59 13.20
N GLY A 477 -2.16 8.71 12.57
CA GLY A 477 -3.12 9.11 11.54
C GLY A 477 -4.13 10.16 12.00
N LEU A 478 -4.71 9.98 13.20
CA LEU A 478 -5.64 10.96 13.76
C LEU A 478 -4.98 12.32 14.01
N VAL A 479 -3.72 12.35 14.44
CA VAL A 479 -2.96 13.59 14.62
C VAL A 479 -2.75 14.30 13.28
N LEU A 480 -2.45 13.54 12.19
CA LEU A 480 -2.30 14.08 10.84
C LEU A 480 -3.59 14.71 10.31
N ILE A 481 -4.75 14.17 10.69
CA ILE A 481 -6.05 14.82 10.40
C ILE A 481 -6.19 16.08 11.24
N LEU A 482 -6.04 15.96 12.56
CA LEU A 482 -6.33 17.03 13.50
C LEU A 482 -5.36 18.20 13.40
N ARG A 483 -4.14 18.03 12.95
CA ARG A 483 -3.18 19.14 12.76
C ARG A 483 -3.69 20.22 11.79
N TRP A 484 -4.58 19.88 10.88
CA TRP A 484 -5.23 20.81 9.97
C TRP A 484 -6.43 21.51 10.62
N PHE A 485 -7.23 20.77 11.40
CA PHE A 485 -8.54 21.21 11.85
C PHE A 485 -8.62 21.62 13.33
N TRP A 486 -7.57 21.38 14.11
CA TRP A 486 -7.55 21.72 15.54
C TRP A 486 -6.30 22.50 15.93
N TRP A 487 -6.50 23.75 16.32
CA TRP A 487 -5.43 24.68 16.68
C TRP A 487 -4.49 24.19 17.77
N ARG A 488 -4.98 23.34 18.68
CA ARG A 488 -4.26 22.91 19.89
C ARG A 488 -3.15 21.87 19.60
N ILE A 489 -3.20 21.18 18.48
CA ILE A 489 -2.15 20.23 18.07
C ILE A 489 -0.82 20.97 17.91
N ASN A 490 0.25 20.42 18.50
CA ASN A 490 1.59 20.99 18.49
C ASN A 490 2.64 19.91 18.10
N ALA A 491 3.90 20.32 17.98
CA ALA A 491 4.98 19.42 17.57
C ALA A 491 5.16 18.20 18.51
N TRP A 492 4.99 18.38 19.81
CA TRP A 492 5.10 17.29 20.77
C TRP A 492 3.98 16.27 20.65
N THR A 493 2.78 16.69 20.26
CA THR A 493 1.66 15.79 19.93
C THR A 493 2.06 14.81 18.83
N GLU A 494 2.62 15.30 17.73
CA GLU A 494 3.00 14.49 16.57
C GLU A 494 4.22 13.60 16.88
N ILE A 495 5.22 14.11 17.62
CA ILE A 495 6.36 13.33 18.11
C ILE A 495 5.87 12.15 18.97
N THR A 496 5.00 12.41 19.94
CA THR A 496 4.51 11.38 20.85
C THR A 496 3.73 10.32 20.10
N ALA A 497 2.83 10.71 19.20
CA ALA A 497 2.04 9.77 18.42
C ALA A 497 2.93 8.83 17.58
N LEU A 498 3.90 9.39 16.86
CA LEU A 498 4.81 8.63 16.02
C LEU A 498 5.74 7.73 16.83
N THR A 499 6.31 8.27 17.93
CA THR A 499 7.22 7.51 18.79
C THR A 499 6.51 6.35 19.48
N THR A 500 5.30 6.56 20.00
CA THR A 500 4.54 5.52 20.70
C THR A 500 4.20 4.37 19.75
N SER A 501 3.66 4.65 18.56
CA SER A 501 3.31 3.59 17.62
C SER A 501 4.53 2.84 17.08
N LEU A 502 5.63 3.55 16.80
CA LEU A 502 6.89 2.93 16.36
C LEU A 502 7.46 2.01 17.44
N LEU A 503 7.57 2.50 18.69
CA LEU A 503 8.10 1.69 19.79
C LEU A 503 7.26 0.47 20.08
N MET A 504 5.93 0.57 20.03
CA MET A 504 5.04 -0.58 20.23
C MET A 504 5.16 -1.59 19.10
N ALA A 505 5.21 -1.15 17.84
CA ALA A 505 5.40 -2.05 16.70
C ALA A 505 6.73 -2.82 16.83
N VAL A 506 7.82 -2.12 17.14
CA VAL A 506 9.14 -2.74 17.36
C VAL A 506 9.13 -3.66 18.57
N MET A 507 8.45 -3.28 19.66
CA MET A 507 8.32 -4.14 20.85
C MET A 507 7.65 -5.48 20.52
N PHE A 508 6.57 -5.47 19.72
CA PHE A 508 5.92 -6.71 19.30
C PHE A 508 6.84 -7.59 18.45
N GLU A 509 7.66 -7.00 17.58
CA GLU A 509 8.67 -7.76 16.80
C GLU A 509 9.76 -8.34 17.69
N ILE A 510 10.23 -7.60 18.71
CA ILE A 510 11.21 -8.08 19.68
C ILE A 510 10.64 -9.26 20.48
N VAL A 511 9.38 -9.18 20.93
CA VAL A 511 8.72 -10.28 21.64
C VAL A 511 8.61 -11.52 20.74
N ALA A 512 8.18 -11.34 19.50
CA ALA A 512 8.09 -12.43 18.53
C ALA A 512 9.45 -13.07 18.26
N TYR A 513 10.51 -12.26 18.13
CA TYR A 513 11.90 -12.74 17.98
C TYR A 513 12.31 -13.64 19.13
N TYR A 514 12.15 -13.18 20.37
CA TYR A 514 12.55 -13.97 21.56
C TYR A 514 11.71 -15.25 21.69
N GLN A 515 10.41 -15.20 21.42
CA GLN A 515 9.55 -16.39 21.47
C GLN A 515 9.95 -17.43 20.43
N THR A 516 10.25 -17.01 19.20
CA THR A 516 10.64 -17.90 18.10
C THR A 516 12.01 -18.54 18.36
N THR A 517 12.99 -17.73 18.78
CA THR A 517 14.36 -18.23 19.03
C THR A 517 14.46 -19.09 20.28
N ALA A 518 13.62 -18.85 21.30
CA ALA A 518 13.57 -19.65 22.52
C ALA A 518 13.16 -21.11 22.27
N VAL A 519 12.38 -21.36 21.20
CA VAL A 519 12.00 -22.72 20.79
C VAL A 519 12.92 -23.31 19.70
N GLY A 520 14.06 -22.65 19.43
CA GLY A 520 15.08 -23.13 18.50
C GLY A 520 14.75 -22.94 17.00
N LEU A 521 13.71 -22.16 16.68
CA LEU A 521 13.34 -21.87 15.28
C LEU A 521 14.10 -20.62 14.78
N PRO A 522 14.46 -20.57 13.48
CA PRO A 522 15.05 -19.38 12.89
C PRO A 522 13.99 -18.27 12.83
N TYR A 523 14.40 -17.06 13.24
CA TYR A 523 13.54 -15.88 13.11
C TYR A 523 13.63 -15.31 11.69
N GLU A 524 12.49 -15.13 11.07
CA GLU A 524 12.35 -14.40 9.82
C GLU A 524 11.96 -12.96 10.09
N LEU A 525 12.48 -12.03 9.31
CA LEU A 525 12.12 -10.61 9.42
C LEU A 525 10.61 -10.42 9.18
N PHE A 526 9.95 -9.76 10.13
CA PHE A 526 8.49 -9.69 10.22
C PHE A 526 7.83 -11.07 10.36
N GLY A 527 8.41 -11.91 11.20
CA GLY A 527 8.09 -13.33 11.43
C GLY A 527 6.70 -13.60 12.02
N PRO A 528 6.57 -14.64 12.84
CA PRO A 528 5.29 -15.01 13.44
C PRO A 528 4.77 -13.92 14.37
N ASP A 529 3.45 -13.88 14.55
CA ASP A 529 2.81 -12.98 15.51
C ASP A 529 3.17 -13.40 16.96
N PRO A 530 3.47 -12.45 17.88
CA PRO A 530 3.80 -12.77 19.26
C PRO A 530 2.57 -13.31 20.01
N VAL A 531 2.79 -14.23 20.94
CA VAL A 531 1.78 -14.75 21.85
C VAL A 531 1.87 -14.03 23.18
N ILE A 532 0.82 -13.33 23.60
CA ILE A 532 0.76 -12.61 24.88
C ILE A 532 -0.48 -13.09 25.64
N PHE A 533 -0.30 -13.53 26.89
CA PHE A 533 -1.36 -14.14 27.72
C PHE A 533 -2.10 -15.31 27.03
N GLY A 534 -1.39 -16.11 26.23
CA GLY A 534 -1.97 -17.23 25.51
C GLY A 534 -2.77 -16.86 24.24
N ILE A 535 -2.83 -15.58 23.86
CA ILE A 535 -3.50 -15.09 22.66
C ILE A 535 -2.44 -14.72 21.63
N THR A 536 -2.56 -15.25 20.40
CA THR A 536 -1.73 -14.84 19.27
C THR A 536 -2.15 -13.45 18.81
N LEU A 537 -1.29 -12.46 19.00
CA LEU A 537 -1.56 -11.08 18.63
C LEU A 537 -1.46 -10.88 17.13
N GLN A 538 -2.47 -11.32 16.39
CA GLN A 538 -2.63 -11.00 14.98
C GLN A 538 -2.66 -9.48 14.76
N PHE A 539 -2.38 -9.03 13.55
CA PHE A 539 -2.22 -7.61 13.22
C PHE A 539 -3.38 -6.72 13.71
N HIS A 540 -4.62 -7.14 13.53
CA HIS A 540 -5.79 -6.35 13.99
C HIS A 540 -5.86 -6.22 15.53
N LEU A 541 -5.41 -7.24 16.27
CA LEU A 541 -5.31 -7.16 17.73
C LEU A 541 -4.18 -6.23 18.18
N LYS A 542 -3.05 -6.22 17.46
CA LYS A 542 -1.99 -5.21 17.68
C LYS A 542 -2.53 -3.80 17.52
N LEU A 543 -3.39 -3.54 16.52
CA LEU A 543 -4.02 -2.22 16.32
C LEU A 543 -4.91 -1.80 17.48
N LEU A 544 -5.69 -2.73 18.05
CA LEU A 544 -6.54 -2.47 19.23
C LEU A 544 -5.73 -2.08 20.49
N ILE A 545 -4.44 -2.37 20.50
CA ILE A 545 -3.54 -1.96 21.58
C ILE A 545 -2.80 -0.67 21.20
N ILE A 546 -2.16 -0.63 20.02
CA ILE A 546 -1.33 0.51 19.58
C ILE A 546 -2.14 1.80 19.52
N VAL A 547 -3.33 1.75 18.90
CA VAL A 547 -4.11 2.97 18.61
C VAL A 547 -4.61 3.64 19.89
N PRO A 548 -5.31 2.96 20.84
CA PRO A 548 -5.73 3.59 22.08
C PRO A 548 -4.56 4.08 22.95
N VAL A 549 -3.49 3.29 23.07
CA VAL A 549 -2.29 3.69 23.84
C VAL A 549 -1.67 4.94 23.24
N SER A 550 -1.53 5.00 21.93
CA SER A 550 -1.02 6.18 21.24
C SER A 550 -1.93 7.40 21.44
N ILE A 551 -3.27 7.24 21.32
CA ILE A 551 -4.23 8.32 21.57
C ILE A 551 -4.11 8.86 22.99
N ILE A 552 -4.09 8.01 23.99
CA ILE A 552 -3.93 8.43 25.39
C ILE A 552 -2.61 9.19 25.56
N ALA A 553 -1.52 8.67 25.02
CA ALA A 553 -0.20 9.30 25.15
C ALA A 553 -0.18 10.68 24.49
N TRP A 554 -0.56 10.83 23.22
CA TRP A 554 -0.47 12.11 22.55
C TRP A 554 -1.52 13.13 23.03
N VAL A 555 -2.74 12.71 23.42
CA VAL A 555 -3.73 13.59 24.05
C VAL A 555 -3.16 14.17 25.35
N THR A 556 -2.62 13.31 26.21
CA THR A 556 -1.97 13.72 27.47
C THR A 556 -0.87 14.75 27.20
N VAL A 557 0.07 14.44 26.30
CA VAL A 557 1.16 15.36 25.98
C VAL A 557 0.66 16.65 25.34
N THR A 558 -0.38 16.61 24.52
CA THR A 558 -0.99 17.81 23.93
C THR A 558 -1.42 18.80 25.01
N PHE A 559 -2.05 18.34 26.09
CA PHE A 559 -2.53 19.22 27.15
C PHE A 559 -1.44 19.58 28.19
N LEU A 560 -0.43 18.73 28.38
CA LEU A 560 0.71 19.03 29.28
C LEU A 560 1.73 19.98 28.66
N THR A 561 1.77 20.12 27.33
CA THR A 561 2.69 21.01 26.63
C THR A 561 2.02 22.33 26.24
N LYS A 562 2.81 23.38 26.02
CA LYS A 562 2.29 24.67 25.57
C LYS A 562 1.77 24.58 24.13
N PRO A 563 0.70 25.33 23.78
CA PRO A 563 0.28 25.49 22.39
C PRO A 563 1.38 26.17 21.58
N GLU A 564 1.27 26.07 20.25
CA GLU A 564 2.12 26.84 19.34
C GLU A 564 1.91 28.34 19.51
N SER A 565 2.89 29.14 19.09
CA SER A 565 2.79 30.59 19.18
C SER A 565 1.61 31.11 18.33
N GLU A 566 0.96 32.13 18.82
CA GLU A 566 -0.17 32.77 18.13
C GLU A 566 0.23 33.23 16.71
N GLU A 567 1.42 33.77 16.56
CA GLU A 567 1.98 34.21 15.30
C GLU A 567 2.06 33.05 14.28
N THR A 568 2.60 31.88 14.71
CA THR A 568 2.66 30.67 13.88
C THR A 568 1.27 30.20 13.47
N LEU A 569 0.32 30.16 14.43
CA LEU A 569 -1.04 29.73 14.17
C LEU A 569 -1.77 30.65 13.20
N ILE A 570 -1.60 31.98 13.34
CA ILE A 570 -2.17 32.99 12.44
C ILE A 570 -1.59 32.82 11.03
N SER A 571 -0.26 32.73 10.89
CA SER A 571 0.42 32.55 9.61
C SER A 571 -0.05 31.29 8.88
N PHE A 572 -0.12 30.15 9.59
CA PHE A 572 -0.63 28.91 9.04
C PHE A 572 -2.10 29.03 8.59
N TYR A 573 -2.97 29.58 9.45
CA TYR A 573 -4.39 29.66 9.12
C TYR A 573 -4.65 30.64 7.96
N GLN A 574 -3.95 31.77 7.87
CA GLN A 574 -4.03 32.70 6.73
C GLN A 574 -3.69 32.01 5.40
N ARG A 575 -2.66 31.16 5.41
CA ARG A 575 -2.18 30.46 4.21
C ARG A 575 -3.15 29.39 3.74
N VAL A 576 -3.77 28.62 4.66
CA VAL A 576 -4.46 27.38 4.31
C VAL A 576 -5.99 27.49 4.47
N GLN A 577 -6.47 28.18 5.48
CA GLN A 577 -7.89 28.34 5.84
C GLN A 577 -8.66 27.01 5.83
N PRO A 578 -8.29 26.02 6.67
CA PRO A 578 -8.88 24.69 6.63
C PRO A 578 -10.31 24.64 7.18
N GLY A 579 -10.70 25.57 8.05
CA GLY A 579 -11.90 25.48 8.88
C GLY A 579 -11.69 24.56 10.09
N GLY A 580 -12.76 24.19 10.78
CA GLY A 580 -12.70 23.31 11.96
C GLY A 580 -12.58 24.07 13.29
N TRP A 581 -11.82 23.56 14.24
CA TRP A 581 -11.71 24.10 15.60
C TRP A 581 -10.56 25.12 15.73
N TRP A 582 -10.77 26.33 15.17
CA TRP A 582 -9.80 27.42 15.16
C TRP A 582 -10.31 28.69 15.85
N SER A 583 -11.37 28.60 16.65
CA SER A 583 -12.03 29.75 17.31
C SER A 583 -11.10 30.77 17.97
N PRO A 584 -9.97 30.40 18.62
CA PRO A 584 -9.06 31.41 19.21
C PRO A 584 -8.31 32.27 18.17
N ILE A 585 -8.22 31.79 16.91
CA ILE A 585 -7.44 32.40 15.83
C ILE A 585 -8.34 32.99 14.75
N GLU A 586 -9.46 32.35 14.45
CA GLU A 586 -10.35 32.65 13.32
C GLU A 586 -10.84 34.10 13.32
N GLY A 587 -11.17 34.65 14.49
CA GLY A 587 -11.62 36.06 14.63
C GLY A 587 -10.53 37.13 14.39
N LYS A 588 -9.25 36.71 14.24
CA LYS A 588 -8.10 37.62 14.03
C LYS A 588 -7.66 37.71 12.57
N ILE A 589 -8.37 37.05 11.66
CA ILE A 589 -7.94 36.85 10.26
C ILE A 589 -9.05 37.26 9.30
N GLN A 590 -8.66 37.83 8.15
CA GLN A 590 -9.57 38.04 7.04
C GLN A 590 -9.79 36.74 6.26
N HIS A 591 -11.03 36.30 6.14
CA HIS A 591 -11.39 35.12 5.35
C HIS A 591 -11.36 35.45 3.85
N THR A 592 -10.35 34.96 3.16
CA THR A 592 -10.19 35.12 1.68
C THR A 592 -10.52 33.86 0.92
N LEU A 593 -10.48 32.69 1.58
CA LEU A 593 -10.71 31.39 0.98
C LEU A 593 -11.93 30.72 1.62
N GLN A 594 -12.63 29.87 0.85
CA GLN A 594 -13.71 29.07 1.42
C GLN A 594 -13.13 27.90 2.23
N PRO A 595 -13.66 27.64 3.47
CA PRO A 595 -13.27 26.48 4.25
C PRO A 595 -13.52 25.18 3.49
N VAL A 596 -12.55 24.26 3.55
CA VAL A 596 -12.61 22.99 2.80
C VAL A 596 -13.59 22.01 3.44
N SER A 597 -13.80 22.12 4.77
CA SER A 597 -14.64 21.20 5.55
C SER A 597 -16.15 21.32 5.29
N LYS A 598 -16.62 22.37 4.63
CA LYS A 598 -18.05 22.59 4.40
C LYS A 598 -18.62 21.60 3.36
N GLY A 599 -19.55 20.75 3.78
CA GLY A 599 -20.25 19.82 2.89
C GLY A 599 -19.45 18.59 2.44
N PHE A 600 -18.30 18.34 3.04
CA PHE A 600 -17.42 17.21 2.63
C PHE A 600 -18.06 15.84 2.87
N LEU A 601 -18.85 15.68 3.95
CA LEU A 601 -19.38 14.36 4.35
C LEU A 601 -20.30 13.74 3.28
N GLY A 602 -21.20 14.55 2.70
CA GLY A 602 -22.07 14.07 1.61
C GLY A 602 -21.27 13.63 0.37
N ASN A 603 -20.21 14.35 0.03
CA ASN A 603 -19.33 14.00 -1.08
C ASN A 603 -18.47 12.77 -0.76
N TRP A 604 -18.04 12.62 0.48
CA TRP A 604 -17.28 11.46 0.94
C TRP A 604 -18.13 10.19 0.85
N VAL A 605 -19.39 10.22 1.36
CA VAL A 605 -20.34 9.10 1.24
C VAL A 605 -20.64 8.78 -0.23
N ALA A 606 -20.88 9.80 -1.06
CA ALA A 606 -21.12 9.62 -2.49
C ALA A 606 -19.89 9.01 -3.20
N GLY A 607 -18.68 9.41 -2.83
CA GLY A 607 -17.43 8.83 -3.33
C GLY A 607 -17.26 7.36 -2.95
N VAL A 608 -17.57 7.00 -1.70
CA VAL A 608 -17.60 5.60 -1.24
C VAL A 608 -18.60 4.79 -2.05
N ALA A 609 -19.83 5.29 -2.21
CA ALA A 609 -20.87 4.63 -2.99
C ALA A 609 -20.44 4.45 -4.46
N MET A 610 -19.81 5.46 -5.06
CA MET A 610 -19.31 5.37 -6.43
C MET A 610 -18.21 4.30 -6.55
N ILE A 611 -17.17 4.35 -5.75
CA ILE A 611 -15.98 3.52 -5.97
C ILE A 611 -16.23 2.09 -5.49
N TRP A 612 -16.68 1.85 -4.26
CA TRP A 612 -17.01 0.49 -3.81
C TRP A 612 -18.22 -0.08 -4.54
N GLY A 613 -19.22 0.77 -4.87
CA GLY A 613 -20.33 0.35 -5.73
C GLY A 613 -19.82 -0.22 -7.06
N THR A 614 -18.90 0.48 -7.73
CA THR A 614 -18.25 0.01 -8.97
C THR A 614 -17.44 -1.27 -8.75
N THR A 615 -16.63 -1.32 -7.69
CA THR A 615 -15.77 -2.47 -7.37
C THR A 615 -16.60 -3.73 -7.18
N PHE A 616 -17.60 -3.69 -6.32
CA PHE A 616 -18.43 -4.86 -6.03
C PHE A 616 -19.46 -5.16 -7.13
N ALA A 617 -19.90 -4.14 -7.89
CA ALA A 617 -20.69 -4.37 -9.09
C ALA A 617 -19.94 -5.22 -10.11
N LEU A 618 -18.71 -4.84 -10.43
CA LEU A 618 -17.86 -5.59 -11.37
C LEU A 618 -17.63 -7.02 -10.89
N GLY A 619 -17.31 -7.23 -9.61
CA GLY A 619 -17.12 -8.56 -9.06
C GLY A 619 -18.35 -9.45 -9.13
N ASN A 620 -19.52 -8.91 -8.78
CA ASN A 620 -20.77 -9.65 -8.89
C ASN A 620 -21.09 -10.00 -10.35
N MET A 621 -20.87 -9.08 -11.29
CA MET A 621 -21.06 -9.34 -12.72
C MET A 621 -20.09 -10.42 -13.24
N ILE A 622 -18.82 -10.38 -12.85
CA ILE A 622 -17.81 -11.40 -13.19
C ILE A 622 -18.23 -12.78 -12.69
N PHE A 623 -18.85 -12.85 -11.50
CA PHE A 623 -19.32 -14.12 -10.90
C PHE A 623 -20.73 -14.52 -11.34
N GLY A 624 -21.32 -13.83 -12.33
CA GLY A 624 -22.66 -14.16 -12.85
C GLY A 624 -23.84 -13.62 -12.03
N ASN A 625 -23.58 -12.89 -10.93
CA ASN A 625 -24.61 -12.31 -10.06
C ASN A 625 -25.11 -10.97 -10.61
N TRP A 626 -25.70 -10.97 -11.80
CA TRP A 626 -26.06 -9.76 -12.55
C TRP A 626 -27.04 -8.84 -11.81
N GLY A 627 -28.00 -9.38 -11.06
CA GLY A 627 -28.97 -8.58 -10.31
C GLY A 627 -28.32 -7.68 -9.27
N TYR A 628 -27.44 -8.26 -8.43
CA TYR A 628 -26.65 -7.50 -7.45
C TYR A 628 -25.65 -6.56 -8.14
N GLY A 629 -25.00 -7.01 -9.22
CA GLY A 629 -24.06 -6.20 -9.98
C GLY A 629 -24.70 -4.94 -10.56
N ILE A 630 -25.87 -5.05 -11.19
CA ILE A 630 -26.61 -3.90 -11.75
C ILE A 630 -27.05 -2.94 -10.63
N THR A 631 -27.58 -3.46 -9.52
CA THR A 631 -28.01 -2.63 -8.39
C THR A 631 -26.86 -1.80 -7.81
N LEU A 632 -25.70 -2.41 -7.59
CA LEU A 632 -24.51 -1.71 -7.11
C LEU A 632 -23.96 -0.71 -8.14
N MET A 633 -24.05 -1.01 -9.44
CA MET A 633 -23.66 -0.08 -10.49
C MET A 633 -24.59 1.16 -10.54
N LEU A 634 -25.88 0.98 -10.34
CA LEU A 634 -26.82 2.10 -10.24
C LEU A 634 -26.51 2.98 -9.03
N LEU A 635 -26.16 2.39 -7.89
CA LEU A 635 -25.70 3.11 -6.70
C LEU A 635 -24.41 3.90 -7.01
N ALA A 636 -23.46 3.30 -7.71
CA ALA A 636 -22.23 3.96 -8.14
C ALA A 636 -22.50 5.17 -9.05
N ILE A 637 -23.40 5.02 -10.02
CA ILE A 637 -23.82 6.11 -10.92
C ILE A 637 -24.49 7.25 -10.13
N ALA A 638 -25.35 6.92 -9.17
CA ALA A 638 -25.98 7.92 -8.30
C ALA A 638 -24.94 8.69 -7.47
N GLY A 639 -23.94 7.99 -6.91
CA GLY A 639 -22.81 8.61 -6.21
C GLY A 639 -22.01 9.56 -7.09
N PHE A 640 -21.70 9.15 -8.32
CA PHE A 640 -21.03 10.01 -9.31
C PHE A 640 -21.85 11.23 -9.66
N ALA A 641 -23.15 11.08 -9.94
CA ALA A 641 -24.05 12.18 -10.26
C ALA A 641 -24.15 13.21 -9.11
N TRP A 642 -24.18 12.73 -7.87
CA TRP A 642 -24.10 13.60 -6.69
C TRP A 642 -22.81 14.43 -6.66
N MET A 643 -21.66 13.78 -6.78
CA MET A 643 -20.36 14.48 -6.75
C MET A 643 -20.22 15.46 -7.92
N TRP A 644 -20.70 15.08 -9.11
CA TRP A 644 -20.70 15.95 -10.27
C TRP A 644 -21.50 17.23 -9.99
N LYS A 645 -22.73 17.10 -9.51
CA LYS A 645 -23.65 18.23 -9.24
C LYS A 645 -23.16 19.14 -8.12
N PHE A 646 -22.63 18.57 -7.02
CA PHE A 646 -22.37 19.34 -5.80
C PHE A 646 -20.92 19.74 -5.60
N THR A 647 -19.98 19.12 -6.33
CA THR A 647 -18.55 19.39 -6.16
C THR A 647 -17.86 19.69 -7.47
N ILE A 648 -17.81 18.76 -8.40
CA ILE A 648 -16.94 18.86 -9.58
C ILE A 648 -17.34 20.03 -10.48
N SER A 649 -18.65 20.25 -10.71
CA SER A 649 -19.16 21.36 -11.53
C SER A 649 -19.03 22.74 -10.87
N LYS A 650 -18.85 22.79 -9.54
CA LYS A 650 -18.81 24.04 -8.79
C LYS A 650 -17.40 24.54 -8.46
N ILE A 651 -16.40 23.73 -8.68
CA ILE A 651 -15.01 24.16 -8.52
C ILE A 651 -14.65 24.99 -9.75
N THR A 652 -14.89 26.28 -9.65
CA THR A 652 -14.38 27.26 -10.62
C THR A 652 -12.88 27.42 -10.46
N VAL A 653 -12.19 27.57 -11.59
CA VAL A 653 -10.74 27.86 -11.64
C VAL A 653 -10.46 29.23 -11.05
#